data_2f6c4a947c1abef4b74faec7ea70c738
#
_entry.id   2f6c4a947c1abef4b74faec7ea70c738
#
_cell.length_a   1.000
_cell.length_b   1.000
_cell.length_c   1.000
_cell.angle_alpha   90.00
_cell.angle_beta   90.00
_cell.angle_gamma   90.00
#
_symmetry.space_group_name_H-M   'P 1'
#
loop_
_entity.id
_entity.type
_entity.pdbx_description
1 polymer ?
#
loop_
_entity_poly.entity_id
_entity_poly.type
_entity_poly.pdbx_seq_one_letter_code
_entity_poly.pdbx_strand_id
1 'polypeptide(L)'
;MFGNFTEEARGIIVRAKKEMYNLKHPYVGSEHLLLAILKDNNDISKKLKKFGITYDKLKEEIINIIGIGSKETEWFLYTSLLKRIMENAIIDSKENNNGEVTIEHLFTSLLEEGEGVAIRIMIGMDIDIDKLYEEFSYKFVNTTKKNKSLLLEEIGIDLTKKAKNKELDPVIGREEEIKRIEEILCRRTKNNPLLIGPAGVGKTALVEELSRMITNEEVPFNLKNKKIINLDMASLVAGTKYRGEFEDRVRKLLKEAEENDEIILFIDEIHTLVGAGGAEGAIDASNIFKPALSRGKLRLIGATTIEEYKKFIKPDRALDRRFQTVNIEVPDKEKVKNILKKIKPIYENYHNVIVSNEIIELITNLSEKYVYDRFEPDKSIDILDEVCSLVNLKENNKLKKYNNIKKELKKIIEQKKNAIINQDFEQASILKMKENKLTNEINIMELNNENKRKKVTQHDVAEVIYKKTNIPVYELLDKKQEIIKEIENNLRTNIIGQNEAIEQLINITKRIKLGFKDNNCYSMLFCGPSGVGKTLTAQTFGKNLVGKNVIRLDMSEYIEPHSVSKLIGPPPGYVGYNEENILEEIKNKPHSVLILDEIEKAHPNIINLFFQILDNGKIKDSKGNYVKFNNITIIMTSNIGFEEKSIGFSKNENKITTKLKEHFSIPFINRIDNIIVFNELKKQDIEQLIENKIFNIKRKYLKEITLKIDENVINEIIEESNYKEFGARKIDKIIKDKIENQIIDKIIENEKTIDIKELSKI
;
A
#
# COMPACT_ATOMS: atom_id res chain seq x y z
N MET A 1 40.91 25.45 0.96
CA MET A 1 40.28 25.86 2.21
C MET A 1 39.54 27.20 2.14
N PHE A 2 39.90 28.16 1.30
CA PHE A 2 39.32 29.51 1.29
C PHE A 2 38.51 29.85 0.02
N GLY A 3 38.08 28.84 -0.74
CA GLY A 3 37.35 29.03 -2.03
C GLY A 3 36.03 29.80 -1.91
N ASN A 4 35.35 29.63 -0.79
CA ASN A 4 33.98 30.15 -0.57
C ASN A 4 33.93 31.40 0.34
N PHE A 5 35.06 32.08 0.57
CA PHE A 5 35.12 33.28 1.39
C PHE A 5 35.03 34.52 0.51
N THR A 6 34.27 35.52 0.93
CA THR A 6 34.27 36.84 0.28
C THR A 6 35.68 37.47 0.31
N GLU A 7 35.97 38.43 -0.58
CA GLU A 7 37.26 39.12 -0.58
C GLU A 7 37.57 39.81 0.75
N GLU A 8 36.54 40.38 1.39
CA GLU A 8 36.65 41.02 2.69
C GLU A 8 36.99 40.02 3.80
N ALA A 9 36.28 38.86 3.86
CA ALA A 9 36.57 37.81 4.84
C ALA A 9 37.95 37.18 4.66
N ARG A 10 38.41 36.99 3.43
CA ARG A 10 39.81 36.59 3.14
C ARG A 10 40.81 37.62 3.64
N GLY A 11 40.51 38.91 3.42
CA GLY A 11 41.34 40.03 3.91
C GLY A 11 41.49 40.00 5.43
N ILE A 12 40.43 39.71 6.19
CA ILE A 12 40.48 39.56 7.65
C ILE A 12 41.41 38.43 8.07
N ILE A 13 41.31 37.26 7.44
CA ILE A 13 42.18 36.11 7.79
C ILE A 13 43.65 36.42 7.51
N VAL A 14 43.92 37.10 6.40
CA VAL A 14 45.30 37.55 6.09
C VAL A 14 45.82 38.57 7.12
N ARG A 15 44.96 39.50 7.58
CA ARG A 15 45.30 40.45 8.63
C ARG A 15 45.46 39.77 9.99
N ALA A 16 44.64 38.78 10.35
CA ALA A 16 44.84 38.01 11.57
C ALA A 16 46.23 37.36 11.64
N LYS A 17 46.69 36.85 10.49
CA LYS A 17 48.08 36.36 10.36
C LYS A 17 49.11 37.46 10.60
N LYS A 18 48.88 38.68 10.07
CA LYS A 18 49.78 39.80 10.32
C LYS A 18 49.82 40.22 11.79
N GLU A 19 48.65 40.22 12.48
CA GLU A 19 48.61 40.53 13.91
C GLU A 19 49.33 39.47 14.76
N MET A 20 49.26 38.20 14.38
CA MET A 20 50.06 37.13 15.00
C MET A 20 51.58 37.43 14.90
N TYR A 21 52.07 37.84 13.72
CA TYR A 21 53.48 38.19 13.54
C TYR A 21 53.83 39.43 14.33
N ASN A 22 52.96 40.44 14.38
CA ASN A 22 53.23 41.68 15.14
C ASN A 22 53.35 41.38 16.64
N LEU A 23 52.61 40.39 17.16
CA LEU A 23 52.69 39.97 18.56
C LEU A 23 53.73 38.85 18.81
N LYS A 24 54.43 38.39 17.76
CA LYS A 24 55.40 37.29 17.78
C LYS A 24 54.88 36.01 18.40
N HIS A 25 53.55 35.73 18.17
CA HIS A 25 52.89 34.49 18.64
C HIS A 25 53.18 33.34 17.70
N PRO A 26 53.22 32.08 18.20
CA PRO A 26 53.50 30.89 17.38
C PRO A 26 52.33 30.42 16.54
N TYR A 27 51.08 30.82 16.88
CA TYR A 27 49.84 30.34 16.24
C TYR A 27 48.89 31.50 16.00
N VAL A 28 48.08 31.39 14.90
CA VAL A 28 46.95 32.29 14.67
C VAL A 28 45.77 31.78 15.45
N GLY A 29 45.32 32.50 16.49
CA GLY A 29 44.19 32.16 17.33
C GLY A 29 42.98 33.08 17.13
N SER A 30 41.91 32.85 17.91
CA SER A 30 40.68 33.65 17.92
C SER A 30 40.90 35.12 18.25
N GLU A 31 41.89 35.42 19.12
CA GLU A 31 42.31 36.77 19.50
C GLU A 31 42.86 37.57 18.30
N HIS A 32 43.62 36.94 17.43
CA HIS A 32 44.16 37.55 16.23
C HIS A 32 43.06 37.80 15.19
N LEU A 33 42.07 36.89 15.10
CA LEU A 33 40.88 37.08 14.25
C LEU A 33 40.08 38.30 14.71
N LEU A 34 39.83 38.44 16.02
CA LEU A 34 39.08 39.56 16.57
C LEU A 34 39.86 40.90 16.39
N LEU A 35 41.19 40.92 16.60
CA LEU A 35 42.03 42.09 16.30
C LEU A 35 41.92 42.50 14.84
N ALA A 36 41.99 41.54 13.92
CA ALA A 36 41.87 41.82 12.49
C ALA A 36 40.51 42.39 12.11
N ILE A 37 39.43 41.93 12.73
CA ILE A 37 38.05 42.46 12.53
C ILE A 37 37.96 43.91 13.02
N LEU A 38 38.54 44.22 14.19
CA LEU A 38 38.50 45.56 14.78
C LEU A 38 39.38 46.58 14.06
N LYS A 39 40.43 46.12 13.39
CA LYS A 39 41.35 46.99 12.64
C LYS A 39 40.74 47.59 11.39
N ASP A 40 39.78 46.90 10.80
CA ASP A 40 39.05 47.35 9.63
C ASP A 40 37.86 48.23 10.00
N ASN A 41 37.56 49.19 9.12
CA ASN A 41 36.38 50.06 9.30
C ASN A 41 35.11 49.38 8.74
N ASN A 42 34.83 48.16 9.20
CA ASN A 42 33.64 47.39 8.85
C ASN A 42 32.49 47.66 9.83
N ASP A 43 31.28 47.18 9.50
CA ASP A 43 30.12 47.42 10.34
C ASP A 43 30.21 46.73 11.70
N ILE A 44 30.90 45.60 11.79
CA ILE A 44 31.13 44.88 13.04
C ILE A 44 32.04 45.72 13.93
N SER A 45 33.14 46.26 13.42
CA SER A 45 34.07 47.08 14.19
C SER A 45 33.44 48.37 14.72
N LYS A 46 32.52 48.99 13.93
CA LYS A 46 31.76 50.18 14.37
C LYS A 46 30.82 49.85 15.53
N LYS A 47 30.19 48.67 15.49
CA LYS A 47 29.30 48.21 16.57
C LYS A 47 30.09 47.84 17.81
N LEU A 48 31.16 47.05 17.67
CA LEU A 48 32.02 46.65 18.79
C LEU A 48 32.59 47.86 19.54
N LYS A 49 32.91 48.95 18.83
CA LYS A 49 33.28 50.21 19.46
C LYS A 49 32.21 50.80 20.37
N LYS A 50 30.91 50.63 20.06
CA LYS A 50 29.81 51.05 20.93
C LYS A 50 29.73 50.26 22.23
N PHE A 51 30.15 48.98 22.20
CA PHE A 51 30.28 48.13 23.38
C PHE A 51 31.61 48.35 24.13
N GLY A 52 32.42 49.35 23.72
CA GLY A 52 33.66 49.69 24.40
C GLY A 52 34.87 48.87 23.95
N ILE A 53 34.71 48.00 22.96
CA ILE A 53 35.78 47.16 22.41
C ILE A 53 36.47 47.93 21.28
N THR A 54 37.69 48.39 21.53
CA THR A 54 38.51 49.03 20.52
C THR A 54 39.77 48.21 20.24
N TYR A 55 40.35 48.40 19.07
CA TYR A 55 41.59 47.71 18.67
C TYR A 55 42.70 47.85 19.71
N ASP A 56 42.94 49.09 20.20
CA ASP A 56 44.05 49.38 21.13
C ASP A 56 43.83 48.73 22.49
N LYS A 57 42.60 48.80 23.05
CA LYS A 57 42.27 48.15 24.32
C LYS A 57 42.36 46.62 24.22
N LEU A 58 41.84 46.03 23.14
CA LEU A 58 41.92 44.59 22.95
C LEU A 58 43.37 44.12 22.81
N LYS A 59 44.20 44.91 22.12
CA LYS A 59 45.60 44.60 21.94
C LYS A 59 46.37 44.66 23.26
N GLU A 60 46.09 45.65 24.10
CA GLU A 60 46.67 45.79 25.46
C GLU A 60 46.29 44.59 26.33
N GLU A 61 45.02 44.18 26.31
CA GLU A 61 44.57 43.02 27.09
C GLU A 61 45.16 41.69 26.59
N ILE A 62 45.34 41.53 25.26
CA ILE A 62 46.04 40.35 24.73
C ILE A 62 47.51 40.32 25.24
N ILE A 63 48.18 41.48 25.24
CA ILE A 63 49.59 41.59 25.74
C ILE A 63 49.62 41.32 27.25
N ASN A 64 48.66 41.80 28.02
CA ASN A 64 48.56 41.55 29.47
C ASN A 64 48.34 40.07 29.81
N ILE A 65 47.53 39.35 29.02
CA ILE A 65 47.14 37.97 29.33
C ILE A 65 48.12 36.94 28.73
N ILE A 66 48.55 37.14 27.49
CA ILE A 66 49.37 36.16 26.75
C ILE A 66 50.85 36.62 26.71
N GLY A 67 51.09 37.92 26.74
CA GLY A 67 52.42 38.52 26.53
C GLY A 67 52.78 38.69 25.06
N ILE A 68 53.98 39.20 24.85
CA ILE A 68 54.60 39.25 23.50
C ILE A 68 55.50 38.03 23.36
N GLY A 69 55.43 37.34 22.26
CA GLY A 69 56.24 36.12 22.01
C GLY A 69 57.72 36.47 21.87
N SER A 70 58.62 35.53 22.17
CA SER A 70 60.06 35.72 22.22
C SER A 70 60.84 35.47 20.90
N LYS A 71 60.18 34.81 19.90
CA LYS A 71 60.85 34.42 18.64
C LYS A 71 60.01 34.80 17.44
N GLU A 72 60.65 35.32 16.40
CA GLU A 72 60.02 35.43 15.06
C GLU A 72 59.89 34.00 14.45
N THR A 73 58.71 33.58 14.14
CA THR A 73 58.47 32.28 13.49
C THR A 73 58.27 32.47 11.99
N GLU A 74 59.03 31.75 11.18
CA GLU A 74 58.89 31.75 9.71
C GLU A 74 57.60 30.97 9.28
N TRP A 75 57.06 30.18 10.18
CA TRP A 75 55.89 29.30 9.94
C TRP A 75 54.68 29.79 10.74
N PHE A 76 53.50 29.63 10.16
CA PHE A 76 52.27 29.92 10.86
C PHE A 76 51.32 28.70 10.83
N LEU A 77 50.63 28.43 11.92
CA LEU A 77 49.60 27.41 12.03
C LEU A 77 48.36 28.06 12.67
N TYR A 78 47.23 27.64 12.23
CA TYR A 78 45.97 28.01 12.89
C TYR A 78 45.73 27.12 14.10
N THR A 79 45.25 27.70 15.19
CA THR A 79 44.79 26.89 16.35
C THR A 79 43.63 25.99 15.95
N SER A 80 43.43 24.88 16.66
CA SER A 80 42.31 23.98 16.44
C SER A 80 40.95 24.69 16.57
N LEU A 81 40.87 25.63 17.54
CA LEU A 81 39.68 26.45 17.76
C LEU A 81 39.42 27.38 16.55
N LEU A 82 40.43 28.08 16.03
CA LEU A 82 40.23 28.95 14.87
C LEU A 82 39.81 28.16 13.60
N LYS A 83 40.33 26.94 13.44
CA LYS A 83 39.89 26.07 12.34
C LYS A 83 38.42 25.71 12.49
N ARG A 84 37.96 25.35 13.69
CA ARG A 84 36.57 25.04 14.00
C ARG A 84 35.64 26.22 13.76
N ILE A 85 36.05 27.45 14.18
CA ILE A 85 35.32 28.68 13.87
C ILE A 85 35.15 28.87 12.37
N MET A 86 36.23 28.65 11.57
CA MET A 86 36.13 28.75 10.11
C MET A 86 35.24 27.67 9.49
N GLU A 87 35.27 26.46 10.03
CA GLU A 87 34.41 25.35 9.57
C GLU A 87 32.94 25.64 9.88
N ASN A 88 32.62 26.11 11.09
CA ASN A 88 31.26 26.52 11.47
C ASN A 88 30.78 27.68 10.57
N ALA A 89 31.59 28.68 10.33
CA ALA A 89 31.28 29.79 9.43
C ALA A 89 31.00 29.33 7.99
N ILE A 90 31.63 28.24 7.52
CA ILE A 90 31.34 27.64 6.22
C ILE A 90 29.96 26.90 6.26
N ILE A 91 29.63 26.24 7.37
CA ILE A 91 28.33 25.56 7.54
C ILE A 91 27.22 26.61 7.55
N ASP A 92 27.34 27.64 8.37
CA ASP A 92 26.36 28.73 8.49
C ASP A 92 26.18 29.49 7.16
N SER A 93 27.26 29.70 6.39
CA SER A 93 27.16 30.35 5.08
C SER A 93 26.38 29.56 4.06
N LYS A 94 26.40 28.21 4.14
CA LYS A 94 25.61 27.34 3.26
C LYS A 94 24.12 27.38 3.60
N GLU A 95 23.81 27.55 4.87
CA GLU A 95 22.43 27.62 5.35
C GLU A 95 21.81 29.00 5.11
N ASN A 96 22.62 30.08 5.26
CA ASN A 96 22.10 31.44 5.32
C ASN A 96 22.51 32.38 4.14
N ASN A 97 23.48 32.02 3.28
CA ASN A 97 23.99 32.97 2.25
C ASN A 97 24.63 32.29 1.04
N ASN A 98 23.90 31.44 0.31
CA ASN A 98 24.38 30.83 -0.94
C ASN A 98 25.79 30.20 -0.91
N GLY A 99 26.34 29.94 0.27
CA GLY A 99 27.64 29.31 0.48
C GLY A 99 28.85 30.25 0.48
N GLU A 100 28.67 31.59 0.49
CA GLU A 100 29.76 32.56 0.63
C GLU A 100 29.92 32.98 2.08
N VAL A 101 31.13 32.81 2.63
CA VAL A 101 31.49 33.17 4.00
C VAL A 101 31.82 34.66 4.08
N THR A 102 31.05 35.42 4.86
CA THR A 102 31.29 36.87 5.12
C THR A 102 31.98 37.07 6.47
N ILE A 103 32.33 38.33 6.80
CA ILE A 103 32.93 38.70 8.09
C ILE A 103 31.96 38.39 9.24
N GLU A 104 30.67 38.62 9.00
CA GLU A 104 29.60 38.33 9.96
C GLU A 104 29.57 36.85 10.34
N HIS A 105 29.65 35.93 9.36
CA HIS A 105 29.71 34.48 9.66
C HIS A 105 30.94 34.13 10.53
N LEU A 106 32.11 34.72 10.24
CA LEU A 106 33.31 34.49 11.06
C LEU A 106 33.15 35.02 12.49
N PHE A 107 32.51 36.17 12.66
CA PHE A 107 32.32 36.78 13.96
C PHE A 107 31.23 36.07 14.78
N THR A 108 30.09 35.70 14.19
CA THR A 108 29.04 34.95 14.89
C THR A 108 29.54 33.57 15.29
N SER A 109 30.25 32.85 14.41
CA SER A 109 30.85 31.57 14.76
C SER A 109 31.91 31.68 15.86
N LEU A 110 32.60 32.82 15.96
CA LEU A 110 33.52 33.08 17.06
C LEU A 110 32.80 33.27 18.40
N LEU A 111 31.61 33.91 18.39
CA LEU A 111 30.76 34.08 19.59
C LEU A 111 30.09 32.76 19.98
N GLU A 112 29.60 32.00 19.03
CA GLU A 112 28.93 30.72 19.25
C GLU A 112 29.81 29.64 19.87
N GLU A 113 31.13 29.66 19.50
CA GLU A 113 32.08 28.74 20.13
C GLU A 113 32.20 28.96 21.63
N GLY A 114 31.97 30.20 22.11
CA GLY A 114 31.94 30.51 23.55
C GLY A 114 33.26 30.28 24.28
N GLU A 115 34.28 29.81 23.58
CA GLU A 115 35.57 29.43 24.12
C GLU A 115 36.70 30.19 23.41
N GLY A 116 37.88 30.26 24.06
CA GLY A 116 39.09 30.86 23.48
C GLY A 116 39.47 32.16 24.08
N VAL A 117 40.65 32.64 23.67
CA VAL A 117 41.28 33.85 24.24
C VAL A 117 40.46 35.10 23.95
N ALA A 118 39.91 35.21 22.74
CA ALA A 118 39.08 36.36 22.37
C ALA A 118 37.85 36.49 23.28
N ILE A 119 37.14 35.41 23.56
CA ILE A 119 35.95 35.39 24.42
C ILE A 119 36.33 35.72 25.87
N ARG A 120 37.41 35.10 26.40
CA ARG A 120 37.88 35.38 27.75
C ARG A 120 38.27 36.85 27.96
N ILE A 121 38.87 37.48 26.97
CA ILE A 121 39.23 38.89 27.03
C ILE A 121 37.95 39.75 27.04
N MET A 122 37.00 39.45 26.19
CA MET A 122 35.72 40.17 26.16
C MET A 122 34.95 40.05 27.49
N ILE A 123 34.92 38.86 28.08
CA ILE A 123 34.34 38.66 29.42
C ILE A 123 35.13 39.45 30.49
N GLY A 124 36.48 39.45 30.44
CA GLY A 124 37.32 40.24 31.35
C GLY A 124 37.13 41.74 31.22
N MET A 125 36.61 42.22 30.09
CA MET A 125 36.22 43.62 29.85
C MET A 125 34.77 43.92 30.22
N ASP A 126 34.08 43.07 31.04
CA ASP A 126 32.70 43.19 31.47
C ASP A 126 31.70 43.23 30.30
N ILE A 127 31.99 42.53 29.20
CA ILE A 127 31.11 42.46 28.05
C ILE A 127 30.22 41.22 28.15
N ASP A 128 28.93 41.44 28.06
CA ASP A 128 27.91 40.40 28.01
C ASP A 128 27.89 39.76 26.60
N ILE A 129 28.48 38.57 26.50
CA ILE A 129 28.63 37.86 25.21
C ILE A 129 27.24 37.46 24.65
N ASP A 130 26.29 37.12 25.52
CA ASP A 130 24.94 36.73 25.07
C ASP A 130 24.22 37.91 24.41
N LYS A 131 24.27 39.08 25.00
CA LYS A 131 23.73 40.32 24.39
C LYS A 131 24.45 40.70 23.10
N LEU A 132 25.76 40.47 23.05
CA LEU A 132 26.53 40.72 21.85
C LEU A 132 26.12 39.76 20.74
N TYR A 133 25.92 38.49 21.08
CA TYR A 133 25.44 37.46 20.17
C TYR A 133 24.05 37.78 19.65
N GLU A 134 23.08 38.10 20.54
CA GLU A 134 21.73 38.51 20.14
C GLU A 134 21.75 39.72 19.18
N GLU A 135 22.58 40.72 19.37
CA GLU A 135 22.63 41.89 18.50
C GLU A 135 23.21 41.59 17.12
N PHE A 136 24.15 40.66 17.03
CA PHE A 136 24.76 40.28 15.74
C PHE A 136 23.96 39.20 15.03
N SER A 137 23.40 38.23 15.72
CA SER A 137 22.48 37.23 15.15
C SER A 137 21.17 37.85 14.68
N TYR A 138 20.66 38.86 15.39
CA TYR A 138 19.48 39.62 14.98
C TYR A 138 19.63 40.36 13.64
N LYS A 139 20.85 40.74 13.21
CA LYS A 139 21.11 41.35 11.91
C LYS A 139 21.13 40.34 10.77
N PHE A 140 21.58 39.11 11.00
CA PHE A 140 21.41 38.03 10.02
C PHE A 140 19.92 37.81 9.69
N VAL A 141 19.07 37.91 10.68
CA VAL A 141 17.60 37.85 10.53
C VAL A 141 17.08 39.13 9.83
N ASN A 142 17.70 40.30 9.95
CA ASN A 142 17.19 41.56 9.39
C ASN A 142 17.76 41.99 8.03
N THR A 143 18.89 41.47 7.59
CA THR A 143 19.40 41.67 6.21
C THR A 143 18.72 40.73 5.20
N THR A 144 18.08 39.68 5.67
CA THR A 144 17.12 38.84 4.92
C THR A 144 15.65 39.33 5.04
N LYS A 145 15.41 40.64 5.11
CA LYS A 145 14.06 41.19 4.85
C LYS A 145 13.71 41.12 3.36
N LYS A 146 13.95 39.97 2.75
CA LYS A 146 13.22 39.36 1.68
C LYS A 146 12.96 37.91 2.13
N ASN A 147 11.71 37.66 2.53
CA ASN A 147 11.13 36.38 2.93
C ASN A 147 11.68 35.78 4.23
N LYS A 148 11.12 36.18 5.39
CA LYS A 148 10.99 35.24 6.50
C LYS A 148 10.15 34.07 5.93
N SER A 149 10.77 32.94 5.64
CA SER A 149 10.03 31.73 5.50
C SER A 149 9.32 31.52 6.85
N LEU A 150 8.01 31.55 6.81
CA LEU A 150 7.22 31.26 8.01
C LEU A 150 7.61 29.85 8.43
N LEU A 151 7.74 29.59 9.72
CA LEU A 151 7.97 28.22 10.24
C LEU A 151 6.95 27.24 9.62
N LEU A 152 5.75 27.74 9.31
CA LEU A 152 4.70 27.07 8.55
C LEU A 152 5.14 26.67 7.12
N GLU A 153 5.95 27.47 6.43
CA GLU A 153 6.44 27.15 5.08
C GLU A 153 7.63 26.18 5.10
N GLU A 154 8.33 26.08 6.23
CA GLU A 154 9.44 25.12 6.43
C GLU A 154 8.95 23.73 6.78
N ILE A 155 7.87 23.63 7.58
CA ILE A 155 7.35 22.35 8.08
C ILE A 155 6.16 21.87 7.24
N GLY A 156 5.35 22.80 6.70
CA GLY A 156 4.17 22.52 5.92
C GLY A 156 4.45 22.52 4.41
N ILE A 157 3.55 21.91 3.67
CA ILE A 157 3.57 21.89 2.21
C ILE A 157 2.58 22.94 1.70
N ASP A 158 3.06 23.99 1.02
CA ASP A 158 2.20 24.99 0.39
C ASP A 158 1.53 24.42 -0.86
N LEU A 159 0.25 24.04 -0.75
CA LEU A 159 -0.54 23.49 -1.84
C LEU A 159 -0.84 24.56 -2.92
N THR A 160 -0.96 25.83 -2.53
CA THR A 160 -1.17 26.93 -3.47
C THR A 160 0.07 27.16 -4.38
N LYS A 161 1.26 26.98 -3.82
CA LYS A 161 2.52 27.01 -4.58
C LYS A 161 2.61 25.83 -5.54
N LYS A 162 2.24 24.62 -5.10
CA LYS A 162 2.16 23.43 -5.98
C LYS A 162 1.15 23.63 -7.11
N ALA A 163 -0.01 24.25 -6.82
CA ALA A 163 -1.00 24.58 -7.84
C ALA A 163 -0.44 25.54 -8.90
N LYS A 164 0.29 26.59 -8.49
CA LYS A 164 0.97 27.54 -9.40
C LYS A 164 1.99 26.83 -10.30
N ASN A 165 2.70 25.85 -9.78
CA ASN A 165 3.66 25.05 -10.51
C ASN A 165 3.00 23.99 -11.42
N LYS A 166 1.68 23.84 -11.40
CA LYS A 166 0.93 22.81 -12.13
C LYS A 166 1.30 21.37 -11.71
N GLU A 167 1.63 21.18 -10.44
CA GLU A 167 2.00 19.88 -9.85
C GLU A 167 0.78 19.13 -9.30
N LEU A 168 -0.42 19.75 -9.28
CA LEU A 168 -1.64 19.16 -8.76
C LEU A 168 -2.54 18.65 -9.88
N ASP A 169 -3.14 17.50 -9.67
CA ASP A 169 -4.10 16.89 -10.58
C ASP A 169 -5.48 17.56 -10.46
N PRO A 170 -6.22 17.74 -11.57
CA PRO A 170 -7.55 18.34 -11.53
C PRO A 170 -8.58 17.41 -10.88
N VAL A 171 -9.39 17.95 -9.98
CA VAL A 171 -10.51 17.24 -9.35
C VAL A 171 -11.81 17.53 -10.09
N ILE A 172 -12.69 16.53 -10.18
CA ILE A 172 -13.85 16.56 -11.07
C ILE A 172 -15.08 16.03 -10.35
N GLY A 173 -16.20 16.70 -10.57
CA GLY A 173 -17.51 16.26 -10.09
C GLY A 173 -17.69 16.39 -8.59
N ARG A 174 -17.04 17.43 -8.01
CA ARG A 174 -17.07 17.75 -6.58
C ARG A 174 -17.41 19.23 -6.33
N GLU A 175 -18.08 19.86 -7.29
CA GLU A 175 -18.37 21.28 -7.29
C GLU A 175 -19.25 21.68 -6.09
N GLU A 176 -20.20 20.85 -5.67
CA GLU A 176 -21.07 21.10 -4.54
C GLU A 176 -20.31 21.04 -3.20
N GLU A 177 -19.43 20.03 -3.05
CA GLU A 177 -18.61 19.89 -1.86
C GLU A 177 -17.61 21.03 -1.72
N ILE A 178 -16.96 21.45 -2.81
CA ILE A 178 -16.04 22.59 -2.83
C ILE A 178 -16.77 23.87 -2.47
N LYS A 179 -17.92 24.15 -3.09
CA LYS A 179 -18.76 25.30 -2.77
C LYS A 179 -19.14 25.31 -1.29
N ARG A 180 -19.44 24.15 -0.73
CA ARG A 180 -19.75 24.05 0.70
C ARG A 180 -18.54 24.37 1.59
N ILE A 181 -17.34 23.96 1.19
CA ILE A 181 -16.08 24.30 1.89
C ILE A 181 -15.87 25.81 1.83
N GLU A 182 -16.04 26.45 0.66
CA GLU A 182 -15.93 27.91 0.47
C GLU A 182 -16.92 28.67 1.36
N GLU A 183 -18.19 28.25 1.36
CA GLU A 183 -19.23 28.84 2.22
C GLU A 183 -18.83 28.80 3.69
N ILE A 184 -18.27 27.68 4.18
CA ILE A 184 -17.86 27.52 5.58
C ILE A 184 -16.67 28.43 5.86
N LEU A 185 -15.65 28.45 5.01
CA LEU A 185 -14.44 29.27 5.18
C LEU A 185 -14.74 30.78 5.19
N CYS A 186 -15.79 31.21 4.52
CA CYS A 186 -16.23 32.61 4.47
C CYS A 186 -17.08 33.03 5.68
N ARG A 187 -17.44 32.11 6.59
CA ARG A 187 -18.24 32.42 7.80
C ARG A 187 -17.44 33.21 8.82
N ARG A 188 -18.10 34.03 9.58
CA ARG A 188 -17.51 34.78 10.70
C ARG A 188 -17.14 33.87 11.89
N THR A 189 -17.96 32.87 12.16
CA THR A 189 -17.77 31.88 13.23
C THR A 189 -18.01 30.49 12.68
N LYS A 190 -17.41 29.44 13.25
CA LYS A 190 -17.45 28.06 12.73
C LYS A 190 -17.00 28.00 11.28
N ASN A 191 -15.88 28.67 11.01
CA ASN A 191 -15.25 28.79 9.69
C ASN A 191 -14.26 27.66 9.38
N ASN A 192 -14.31 26.57 10.13
CA ASN A 192 -13.42 25.42 9.96
C ASN A 192 -14.20 24.23 9.39
N PRO A 193 -14.08 23.91 8.10
CA PRO A 193 -14.68 22.72 7.52
C PRO A 193 -13.96 21.46 7.98
N LEU A 194 -14.73 20.41 8.24
CA LEU A 194 -14.23 19.05 8.53
C LEU A 194 -14.76 18.09 7.48
N LEU A 195 -13.87 17.62 6.62
CA LEU A 195 -14.19 16.67 5.56
C LEU A 195 -14.28 15.25 6.15
N ILE A 196 -15.47 14.66 6.06
CA ILE A 196 -15.73 13.32 6.61
C ILE A 196 -16.14 12.39 5.47
N GLY A 197 -15.43 11.28 5.31
CA GLY A 197 -15.77 10.29 4.30
C GLY A 197 -14.83 9.08 4.39
N PRO A 198 -15.15 7.97 3.71
CA PRO A 198 -14.28 6.80 3.65
C PRO A 198 -12.86 7.14 3.18
N ALA A 199 -11.89 6.26 3.46
CA ALA A 199 -10.55 6.39 2.90
C ALA A 199 -10.60 6.26 1.36
N GLY A 200 -9.78 7.05 0.64
CA GLY A 200 -9.69 6.96 -0.82
C GLY A 200 -10.84 7.65 -1.61
N VAL A 201 -11.77 8.38 -0.96
CA VAL A 201 -12.83 9.12 -1.67
C VAL A 201 -12.38 10.47 -2.25
N GLY A 202 -11.12 10.87 -2.02
CA GLY A 202 -10.55 12.12 -2.55
C GLY A 202 -10.70 13.33 -1.63
N LYS A 203 -10.68 13.17 -0.30
CA LYS A 203 -10.75 14.30 0.65
C LYS A 203 -9.59 15.28 0.48
N THR A 204 -8.36 14.78 0.39
CA THR A 204 -7.15 15.57 0.16
C THR A 204 -7.19 16.27 -1.20
N ALA A 205 -7.63 15.56 -2.25
CA ALA A 205 -7.79 16.09 -3.58
C ALA A 205 -8.75 17.29 -3.64
N LEU A 206 -9.84 17.30 -2.84
CA LEU A 206 -10.74 18.46 -2.74
C LEU A 206 -10.04 19.73 -2.27
N VAL A 207 -9.09 19.61 -1.33
CA VAL A 207 -8.32 20.75 -0.82
C VAL A 207 -7.27 21.19 -1.82
N GLU A 208 -6.70 20.26 -2.56
CA GLU A 208 -5.79 20.54 -3.68
C GLU A 208 -6.53 21.31 -4.80
N GLU A 209 -7.77 20.91 -5.14
CA GLU A 209 -8.59 21.62 -6.12
C GLU A 209 -8.97 23.02 -5.64
N LEU A 210 -9.34 23.17 -4.37
CA LEU A 210 -9.57 24.49 -3.78
C LEU A 210 -8.31 25.37 -3.90
N SER A 211 -7.12 24.80 -3.69
CA SER A 211 -5.84 25.51 -3.87
C SER A 211 -5.61 25.95 -5.33
N ARG A 212 -6.02 25.13 -6.30
CA ARG A 212 -5.98 25.44 -7.72
C ARG A 212 -6.98 26.57 -8.08
N MET A 213 -8.20 26.49 -7.55
CA MET A 213 -9.22 27.53 -7.74
C MET A 213 -8.79 28.87 -7.14
N ILE A 214 -8.15 28.87 -5.97
CA ILE A 214 -7.56 30.10 -5.38
C ILE A 214 -6.50 30.70 -6.32
N THR A 215 -5.64 29.85 -6.86
CA THR A 215 -4.56 30.28 -7.77
C THR A 215 -5.11 30.85 -9.08
N ASN A 216 -6.20 30.29 -9.59
CA ASN A 216 -6.87 30.76 -10.81
C ASN A 216 -7.84 31.93 -10.56
N GLU A 217 -7.99 32.38 -9.32
CA GLU A 217 -8.97 33.40 -8.89
C GLU A 217 -10.44 32.98 -9.10
N GLU A 218 -10.74 31.71 -9.17
CA GLU A 218 -12.07 31.12 -9.36
C GLU A 218 -12.85 30.97 -8.02
N VAL A 219 -12.49 31.73 -7.00
CA VAL A 219 -13.05 31.66 -5.64
C VAL A 219 -13.69 32.97 -5.22
N PRO A 220 -14.59 32.99 -4.21
CA PRO A 220 -15.13 34.21 -3.63
C PRO A 220 -14.06 35.22 -3.19
N PHE A 221 -14.37 36.52 -3.23
CA PHE A 221 -13.42 37.60 -2.92
C PHE A 221 -12.68 37.42 -1.59
N ASN A 222 -13.35 36.86 -0.56
CA ASN A 222 -12.77 36.64 0.77
C ASN A 222 -11.70 35.52 0.80
N LEU A 223 -11.62 34.70 -0.24
CA LEU A 223 -10.66 33.61 -0.38
C LEU A 223 -9.56 33.91 -1.42
N LYS A 224 -9.70 35.03 -2.16
CA LYS A 224 -8.62 35.49 -3.06
C LYS A 224 -7.36 35.75 -2.27
N ASN A 225 -6.21 35.43 -2.83
CA ASN A 225 -4.88 35.57 -2.24
C ASN A 225 -4.61 34.76 -0.96
N LYS A 226 -5.49 33.79 -0.62
CA LYS A 226 -5.22 32.88 0.48
C LYS A 226 -4.20 31.81 0.06
N LYS A 227 -3.46 31.32 1.04
CA LYS A 227 -2.50 30.22 0.88
C LYS A 227 -3.01 29.03 1.69
N ILE A 228 -3.05 27.85 1.10
CA ILE A 228 -3.37 26.61 1.83
C ILE A 228 -2.08 25.87 2.13
N ILE A 229 -1.79 25.68 3.42
CA ILE A 229 -0.61 24.99 3.90
C ILE A 229 -1.05 23.66 4.52
N ASN A 230 -0.60 22.55 3.92
CA ASN A 230 -0.82 21.21 4.47
C ASN A 230 0.22 20.92 5.56
N LEU A 231 -0.27 20.67 6.77
CA LEU A 231 0.54 20.31 7.93
C LEU A 231 0.48 18.81 8.15
N ASP A 232 1.65 18.16 8.06
CA ASP A 232 1.81 16.77 8.47
C ASP A 232 2.18 16.71 9.97
N MET A 233 1.34 16.03 10.75
CA MET A 233 1.56 15.87 12.18
C MET A 233 2.82 15.07 12.51
N ALA A 234 3.23 14.14 11.66
CA ALA A 234 4.46 13.38 11.84
C ALA A 234 5.69 14.28 11.73
N SER A 235 5.68 15.22 10.78
CA SER A 235 6.75 16.22 10.61
C SER A 235 6.85 17.18 11.79
N LEU A 236 5.75 17.46 12.49
CA LEU A 236 5.74 18.29 13.70
C LEU A 236 6.43 17.62 14.90
N VAL A 237 6.32 16.32 15.01
CA VAL A 237 6.95 15.51 16.07
C VAL A 237 8.41 15.22 15.76
N ALA A 238 8.77 15.15 14.49
CA ALA A 238 10.12 14.84 14.06
C ALA A 238 11.13 15.88 14.59
N GLY A 239 12.20 15.40 15.23
CA GLY A 239 13.27 16.23 15.79
C GLY A 239 12.99 16.80 17.20
N THR A 240 11.81 16.56 17.80
CA THR A 240 11.54 16.95 19.20
C THR A 240 11.90 15.79 20.14
N LYS A 241 12.74 16.07 21.14
CA LYS A 241 13.14 15.06 22.15
C LYS A 241 12.18 15.04 23.35
N TYR A 242 11.51 16.14 23.64
CA TYR A 242 10.64 16.31 24.79
C TYR A 242 9.26 16.82 24.37
N ARG A 243 8.24 16.44 25.14
CA ARG A 243 6.85 16.88 24.93
C ARG A 243 6.70 18.41 24.89
N GLY A 244 7.45 19.14 25.73
CA GLY A 244 7.42 20.61 25.78
C GLY A 244 7.89 21.27 24.48
N GLU A 245 8.91 20.73 23.85
CA GLU A 245 9.42 21.24 22.56
C GLU A 245 8.38 21.16 21.45
N PHE A 246 7.65 20.03 21.41
CA PHE A 246 6.53 19.85 20.47
C PHE A 246 5.41 20.85 20.75
N GLU A 247 4.99 21.00 22.02
CA GLU A 247 3.95 21.94 22.41
C GLU A 247 4.30 23.38 22.04
N ASP A 248 5.54 23.80 22.29
CA ASP A 248 6.04 25.14 21.93
C ASP A 248 6.12 25.35 20.42
N ARG A 249 6.51 24.32 19.66
CA ARG A 249 6.55 24.34 18.20
C ARG A 249 5.15 24.52 17.61
N VAL A 250 4.18 23.75 18.08
CA VAL A 250 2.78 23.87 17.68
C VAL A 250 2.21 25.25 18.03
N ARG A 251 2.49 25.77 19.23
CA ARG A 251 2.07 27.13 19.64
C ARG A 251 2.62 28.21 18.75
N LYS A 252 3.90 28.15 18.37
CA LYS A 252 4.52 29.09 17.44
C LYS A 252 3.86 29.06 16.07
N LEU A 253 3.60 27.85 15.52
CA LEU A 253 2.91 27.67 14.24
C LEU A 253 1.49 28.23 14.24
N LEU A 254 0.73 27.94 15.30
CA LEU A 254 -0.64 28.46 15.41
C LEU A 254 -0.65 29.99 15.56
N LYS A 255 0.33 30.56 16.26
CA LYS A 255 0.47 32.00 16.37
C LYS A 255 0.80 32.65 15.01
N GLU A 256 1.69 32.06 14.23
CA GLU A 256 1.99 32.52 12.86
C GLU A 256 0.73 32.45 11.96
N ALA A 257 -0.07 31.38 12.08
CA ALA A 257 -1.31 31.22 11.32
C ALA A 257 -2.40 32.21 11.79
N GLU A 258 -2.49 32.54 13.09
CA GLU A 258 -3.43 33.53 13.64
C GLU A 258 -3.06 34.99 13.27
N GLU A 259 -1.76 35.28 13.14
CA GLU A 259 -1.22 36.61 12.78
C GLU A 259 -1.28 36.89 11.28
N ASN A 260 -1.37 35.84 10.45
CA ASN A 260 -1.41 35.96 8.98
C ASN A 260 -2.77 35.50 8.45
N ASP A 261 -3.66 36.45 8.22
CA ASP A 261 -5.01 36.19 7.69
C ASP A 261 -5.01 35.50 6.30
N GLU A 262 -3.90 35.50 5.58
CA GLU A 262 -3.79 34.86 4.25
C GLU A 262 -3.68 33.33 4.34
N ILE A 263 -3.36 32.78 5.52
CA ILE A 263 -3.09 31.35 5.69
C ILE A 263 -4.35 30.59 6.04
N ILE A 264 -4.58 29.50 5.33
CA ILE A 264 -5.55 28.44 5.66
C ILE A 264 -4.73 27.18 5.92
N LEU A 265 -4.85 26.62 7.12
CA LEU A 265 -4.20 25.35 7.46
C LEU A 265 -5.03 24.19 6.91
N PHE A 266 -4.38 23.17 6.41
CA PHE A 266 -4.99 21.89 6.12
C PHE A 266 -4.31 20.81 6.94
N ILE A 267 -5.08 19.97 7.62
CA ILE A 267 -4.59 18.82 8.36
C ILE A 267 -5.35 17.60 7.88
N ASP A 268 -4.63 16.74 7.17
CA ASP A 268 -5.14 15.42 6.85
C ASP A 268 -5.05 14.53 8.10
N GLU A 269 -5.94 13.55 8.21
CA GLU A 269 -6.03 12.68 9.40
C GLU A 269 -6.08 13.48 10.72
N ILE A 270 -6.92 14.52 10.77
CA ILE A 270 -7.01 15.44 11.92
C ILE A 270 -7.30 14.74 13.27
N HIS A 271 -7.79 13.49 13.24
CA HIS A 271 -7.98 12.67 14.44
C HIS A 271 -6.67 12.41 15.19
N THR A 272 -5.52 12.50 14.51
CA THR A 272 -4.19 12.38 15.13
C THR A 272 -3.89 13.46 16.15
N LEU A 273 -4.58 14.61 16.10
CA LEU A 273 -4.50 15.67 17.13
C LEU A 273 -5.02 15.22 18.49
N VAL A 274 -5.95 14.28 18.54
CA VAL A 274 -6.68 13.86 19.76
C VAL A 274 -6.02 12.64 20.44
N GLY A 275 -4.73 12.41 20.22
CA GLY A 275 -4.01 11.35 20.90
C GLY A 275 -4.45 9.94 20.47
N ALA A 276 -4.30 9.61 19.21
CA ALA A 276 -4.51 8.25 18.67
C ALA A 276 -3.39 7.29 19.11
N GLY A 277 -3.18 7.15 20.41
CA GLY A 277 -2.21 6.21 20.94
C GLY A 277 -2.54 5.94 22.41
N GLY A 278 -3.19 4.80 22.68
CA GLY A 278 -3.42 4.29 24.04
C GLY A 278 -2.14 3.87 24.78
N ALA A 279 -0.99 4.41 24.43
CA ALA A 279 0.26 4.24 25.15
C ALA A 279 0.47 5.45 26.08
N GLU A 280 0.85 5.21 27.33
CA GLU A 280 1.29 6.22 28.27
C GLU A 280 2.39 7.08 27.64
N GLY A 281 2.05 8.35 27.31
CA GLY A 281 2.98 9.27 26.65
C GLY A 281 2.50 9.85 25.30
N ALA A 282 1.33 9.46 24.79
CA ALA A 282 0.77 10.03 23.55
C ALA A 282 0.54 11.54 23.69
N ILE A 283 1.06 12.30 22.72
CA ILE A 283 1.01 13.77 22.72
C ILE A 283 -0.39 14.21 22.30
N ASP A 284 -1.15 14.80 23.24
CA ASP A 284 -2.47 15.39 22.98
C ASP A 284 -2.31 16.85 22.54
N ALA A 285 -2.26 17.06 21.22
CA ALA A 285 -2.20 18.41 20.64
C ALA A 285 -3.55 19.14 20.69
N SER A 286 -4.67 18.44 20.93
CA SER A 286 -6.01 19.02 20.87
C SER A 286 -6.18 20.19 21.85
N ASN A 287 -5.56 20.12 23.03
CA ASN A 287 -5.62 21.17 24.04
C ASN A 287 -4.96 22.48 23.60
N ILE A 288 -4.00 22.42 22.65
CA ILE A 288 -3.33 23.60 22.10
C ILE A 288 -4.17 24.20 20.96
N PHE A 289 -4.81 23.36 20.14
CA PHE A 289 -5.66 23.80 19.04
C PHE A 289 -7.01 24.39 19.50
N LYS A 290 -7.61 23.86 20.59
CA LYS A 290 -8.90 24.32 21.12
C LYS A 290 -9.00 25.84 21.33
N PRO A 291 -8.04 26.50 21.98
CA PRO A 291 -8.07 27.96 22.14
C PRO A 291 -7.96 28.72 20.84
N ALA A 292 -7.09 28.29 19.91
CA ALA A 292 -6.88 28.92 18.62
C ALA A 292 -8.14 28.86 17.75
N LEU A 293 -8.76 27.68 17.65
CA LEU A 293 -10.04 27.48 16.94
C LEU A 293 -11.20 28.27 17.59
N SER A 294 -11.13 28.53 18.90
CA SER A 294 -12.19 29.27 19.62
C SER A 294 -12.24 30.74 19.27
N ARG A 295 -11.11 31.35 18.99
CA ARG A 295 -10.99 32.80 18.69
C ARG A 295 -11.52 33.17 17.30
N GLY A 296 -11.73 32.18 16.42
CA GLY A 296 -12.22 32.39 15.05
C GLY A 296 -11.24 33.07 14.10
N LYS A 297 -10.02 33.33 14.56
CA LYS A 297 -8.94 33.91 13.73
C LYS A 297 -8.24 32.85 12.88
N LEU A 298 -8.15 31.64 13.38
CA LEU A 298 -7.56 30.49 12.67
C LEU A 298 -8.58 29.93 11.67
N ARG A 299 -8.16 29.72 10.41
CA ARG A 299 -8.89 28.96 9.41
C ARG A 299 -8.21 27.61 9.20
N LEU A 300 -8.95 26.56 9.47
CA LEU A 300 -8.46 25.19 9.42
C LEU A 300 -9.42 24.29 8.66
N ILE A 301 -8.91 23.57 7.66
CA ILE A 301 -9.61 22.49 6.98
C ILE A 301 -9.10 21.18 7.61
N GLY A 302 -9.97 20.35 8.14
CA GLY A 302 -9.62 19.01 8.61
C GLY A 302 -10.17 17.93 7.70
N ALA A 303 -9.48 16.80 7.59
CA ALA A 303 -9.99 15.61 6.92
C ALA A 303 -9.87 14.39 7.83
N THR A 304 -10.88 13.51 7.82
CA THR A 304 -10.89 12.27 8.63
C THR A 304 -11.88 11.25 8.08
N THR A 305 -11.85 10.02 8.57
CA THR A 305 -12.87 9.02 8.25
C THR A 305 -14.09 9.14 9.18
N ILE A 306 -15.19 8.49 8.79
CA ILE A 306 -16.43 8.47 9.60
C ILE A 306 -16.20 7.77 10.94
N GLU A 307 -15.40 6.71 10.95
CA GLU A 307 -15.11 5.92 12.15
C GLU A 307 -14.24 6.73 13.13
N GLU A 308 -13.17 7.34 12.62
CA GLU A 308 -12.26 8.16 13.40
C GLU A 308 -12.94 9.43 13.95
N TYR A 309 -13.79 10.07 13.15
CA TYR A 309 -14.63 11.17 13.63
C TYR A 309 -15.48 10.76 14.81
N LYS A 310 -16.19 9.61 14.70
CA LYS A 310 -17.04 9.10 15.79
C LYS A 310 -16.24 8.70 17.02
N LYS A 311 -15.04 8.18 16.85
CA LYS A 311 -14.20 7.66 17.93
C LYS A 311 -13.42 8.76 18.65
N PHE A 312 -12.89 9.74 17.94
CA PHE A 312 -11.94 10.70 18.49
C PHE A 312 -12.46 12.13 18.56
N ILE A 313 -13.16 12.64 17.55
CA ILE A 313 -13.56 14.05 17.46
C ILE A 313 -14.94 14.29 18.09
N LYS A 314 -15.93 13.49 17.74
CA LYS A 314 -17.31 13.65 18.22
C LYS A 314 -17.46 13.55 19.75
N PRO A 315 -16.71 12.70 20.49
CA PRO A 315 -16.76 12.67 21.93
C PRO A 315 -16.22 13.96 22.59
N ASP A 316 -15.25 14.62 21.94
CA ASP A 316 -14.74 15.91 22.37
C ASP A 316 -15.65 17.05 21.91
N ARG A 317 -16.66 17.36 22.75
CA ARG A 317 -17.65 18.41 22.44
C ARG A 317 -17.05 19.80 22.19
N ALA A 318 -15.85 20.06 22.70
CA ALA A 318 -15.18 21.33 22.49
C ALA A 318 -14.62 21.46 21.09
N LEU A 319 -14.04 20.41 20.55
CA LEU A 319 -13.58 20.33 19.15
C LEU A 319 -14.76 20.25 18.18
N ASP A 320 -15.71 19.35 18.43
CA ASP A 320 -16.86 19.12 17.54
C ASP A 320 -17.65 20.40 17.25
N ARG A 321 -17.83 21.25 18.27
CA ARG A 321 -18.53 22.55 18.10
C ARG A 321 -17.78 23.59 17.27
N ARG A 322 -16.49 23.38 17.01
CA ARG A 322 -15.64 24.33 16.26
C ARG A 322 -15.57 24.00 14.78
N PHE A 323 -15.86 22.75 14.45
CA PHE A 323 -15.90 22.29 13.06
C PHE A 323 -17.31 22.30 12.48
N GLN A 324 -17.38 22.48 11.17
CA GLN A 324 -18.57 22.25 10.38
C GLN A 324 -18.33 21.06 9.46
N THR A 325 -19.07 20.00 9.64
CA THR A 325 -18.90 18.77 8.87
C THR A 325 -19.34 18.92 7.41
N VAL A 326 -18.51 18.39 6.50
CA VAL A 326 -18.82 18.23 5.09
C VAL A 326 -18.67 16.74 4.77
N ASN A 327 -19.77 16.08 4.46
CA ASN A 327 -19.76 14.65 4.14
C ASN A 327 -19.34 14.46 2.69
N ILE A 328 -18.31 13.64 2.48
CA ILE A 328 -17.80 13.28 1.16
C ILE A 328 -18.24 11.84 0.88
N GLU A 329 -19.19 11.73 -0.03
CA GLU A 329 -19.73 10.43 -0.43
C GLU A 329 -18.86 9.74 -1.49
N VAL A 330 -18.98 8.41 -1.57
CA VAL A 330 -18.35 7.64 -2.65
C VAL A 330 -19.01 8.03 -3.97
N PRO A 331 -18.24 8.43 -5.00
CA PRO A 331 -18.81 8.80 -6.28
C PRO A 331 -19.48 7.62 -6.96
N ASP A 332 -20.56 7.88 -7.69
CA ASP A 332 -21.23 6.91 -8.53
C ASP A 332 -20.36 6.52 -9.74
N LYS A 333 -20.73 5.44 -10.41
CA LYS A 333 -19.99 4.86 -11.53
C LYS A 333 -19.75 5.84 -12.68
N GLU A 334 -20.74 6.67 -13.01
CA GLU A 334 -20.62 7.65 -14.10
C GLU A 334 -19.65 8.80 -13.72
N LYS A 335 -19.68 9.22 -12.46
CA LYS A 335 -18.71 10.21 -11.95
C LYS A 335 -17.30 9.63 -11.97
N VAL A 336 -17.10 8.38 -11.55
CA VAL A 336 -15.78 7.70 -11.61
C VAL A 336 -15.27 7.62 -13.05
N LYS A 337 -16.12 7.22 -14.00
CA LYS A 337 -15.78 7.17 -15.42
C LYS A 337 -15.33 8.53 -15.95
N ASN A 338 -16.00 9.61 -15.55
CA ASN A 338 -15.66 10.98 -15.94
C ASN A 338 -14.34 11.43 -15.31
N ILE A 339 -14.09 11.09 -14.04
CA ILE A 339 -12.81 11.33 -13.36
C ILE A 339 -11.67 10.65 -14.13
N LEU A 340 -11.79 9.35 -14.39
CA LEU A 340 -10.77 8.59 -15.11
C LEU A 340 -10.50 9.13 -16.51
N LYS A 341 -11.54 9.53 -17.26
CA LYS A 341 -11.38 10.13 -18.60
C LYS A 341 -10.55 11.41 -18.59
N LYS A 342 -10.68 12.24 -17.55
CA LYS A 342 -9.96 13.51 -17.45
C LYS A 342 -8.55 13.36 -16.88
N ILE A 343 -8.32 12.36 -16.01
CA ILE A 343 -7.00 12.05 -15.46
C ILE A 343 -6.16 11.23 -16.46
N LYS A 344 -6.80 10.44 -17.32
CA LYS A 344 -6.18 9.59 -18.34
C LYS A 344 -4.99 10.23 -19.07
N PRO A 345 -5.04 11.48 -19.60
CA PRO A 345 -3.92 12.06 -20.33
C PRO A 345 -2.64 12.19 -19.49
N ILE A 346 -2.77 12.37 -18.18
CA ILE A 346 -1.64 12.49 -17.24
C ILE A 346 -0.90 11.15 -17.19
N TYR A 347 -1.64 10.04 -16.97
CA TYR A 347 -1.08 8.70 -16.93
C TYR A 347 -0.55 8.23 -18.30
N GLU A 348 -1.27 8.57 -19.39
CA GLU A 348 -0.80 8.29 -20.75
C GLU A 348 0.55 8.94 -21.06
N ASN A 349 0.74 10.19 -20.64
CA ASN A 349 1.99 10.92 -20.84
C ASN A 349 3.12 10.36 -19.94
N TYR A 350 2.80 10.09 -18.67
CA TYR A 350 3.79 9.57 -17.70
C TYR A 350 4.32 8.19 -18.10
N HIS A 351 3.44 7.28 -18.50
CA HIS A 351 3.80 5.90 -18.85
C HIS A 351 4.06 5.70 -20.35
N ASN A 352 3.90 6.73 -21.19
CA ASN A 352 4.04 6.67 -22.65
C ASN A 352 3.16 5.60 -23.31
N VAL A 353 1.87 5.54 -22.89
CA VAL A 353 0.88 4.58 -23.39
C VAL A 353 -0.35 5.30 -23.94
N ILE A 354 -1.27 4.57 -24.59
CA ILE A 354 -2.57 5.05 -25.05
C ILE A 354 -3.65 4.17 -24.39
N VAL A 355 -4.59 4.81 -23.72
CA VAL A 355 -5.73 4.16 -23.08
C VAL A 355 -7.01 4.55 -23.84
N SER A 356 -7.77 3.59 -24.37
CA SER A 356 -9.05 3.88 -25.04
C SER A 356 -10.15 4.15 -24.00
N ASN A 357 -11.26 4.79 -24.44
CA ASN A 357 -12.41 5.00 -23.56
C ASN A 357 -13.10 3.68 -23.16
N GLU A 358 -13.00 2.66 -24.01
CA GLU A 358 -13.49 1.31 -23.72
C GLU A 358 -12.72 0.67 -22.57
N ILE A 359 -11.40 0.92 -22.49
CA ILE A 359 -10.56 0.44 -21.38
C ILE A 359 -10.94 1.14 -20.07
N ILE A 360 -11.21 2.44 -20.09
CA ILE A 360 -11.71 3.16 -18.91
C ILE A 360 -13.04 2.56 -18.41
N GLU A 361 -13.94 2.26 -19.35
CA GLU A 361 -15.22 1.64 -19.02
C GLU A 361 -15.05 0.23 -18.45
N LEU A 362 -14.14 -0.55 -19.02
CA LEU A 362 -13.77 -1.87 -18.50
C LEU A 362 -13.17 -1.79 -17.10
N ILE A 363 -12.22 -0.88 -16.86
CA ILE A 363 -11.62 -0.66 -15.53
C ILE A 363 -12.71 -0.34 -14.50
N THR A 364 -13.60 0.61 -14.80
CA THR A 364 -14.69 1.02 -13.90
C THR A 364 -15.63 -0.16 -13.59
N ASN A 365 -15.99 -0.94 -14.61
CA ASN A 365 -16.88 -2.10 -14.45
C ASN A 365 -16.24 -3.21 -13.60
N LEU A 366 -14.97 -3.54 -13.87
CA LEU A 366 -14.27 -4.61 -13.16
C LEU A 366 -13.89 -4.19 -11.74
N SER A 367 -13.49 -2.93 -11.55
CA SER A 367 -13.21 -2.36 -10.23
C SER A 367 -14.43 -2.43 -9.32
N GLU A 368 -15.59 -1.97 -9.80
CA GLU A 368 -16.84 -2.00 -9.03
C GLU A 368 -17.25 -3.42 -8.64
N LYS A 369 -17.09 -4.37 -9.59
CA LYS A 369 -17.59 -5.74 -9.45
C LYS A 369 -16.68 -6.64 -8.62
N TYR A 370 -15.35 -6.43 -8.66
CA TYR A 370 -14.39 -7.40 -8.13
C TYR A 370 -13.43 -6.86 -7.08
N VAL A 371 -13.28 -5.51 -6.96
CA VAL A 371 -12.34 -4.90 -6.01
C VAL A 371 -13.13 -4.22 -4.90
N TYR A 372 -13.08 -4.78 -3.67
CA TYR A 372 -13.88 -4.31 -2.52
C TYR A 372 -13.04 -3.79 -1.35
N ASP A 373 -11.73 -3.90 -1.42
CA ASP A 373 -10.78 -3.50 -0.38
C ASP A 373 -10.66 -1.99 -0.22
N ARG A 374 -11.00 -1.23 -1.28
CA ARG A 374 -10.91 0.24 -1.32
C ARG A 374 -12.17 0.86 -1.91
N PHE A 375 -12.33 2.16 -1.71
CA PHE A 375 -13.45 2.94 -2.25
C PHE A 375 -13.08 3.63 -3.57
N GLU A 376 -14.11 3.94 -4.36
CA GLU A 376 -13.94 4.79 -5.53
C GLU A 376 -13.69 6.26 -5.12
N PRO A 377 -12.91 7.04 -5.90
CA PRO A 377 -12.28 6.71 -7.18
C PRO A 377 -10.88 6.07 -7.05
N ASP A 378 -10.30 6.01 -5.84
CA ASP A 378 -8.93 5.60 -5.57
C ASP A 378 -8.58 4.23 -6.18
N LYS A 379 -9.44 3.22 -5.99
CA LYS A 379 -9.21 1.88 -6.53
C LYS A 379 -9.18 1.83 -8.06
N SER A 380 -10.02 2.62 -8.75
CA SER A 380 -10.04 2.68 -10.22
C SER A 380 -8.85 3.45 -10.78
N ILE A 381 -8.39 4.49 -10.08
CA ILE A 381 -7.17 5.24 -10.42
C ILE A 381 -5.95 4.35 -10.26
N ASP A 382 -5.86 3.62 -9.15
CA ASP A 382 -4.77 2.68 -8.86
C ASP A 382 -4.67 1.57 -9.93
N ILE A 383 -5.82 1.02 -10.37
CA ILE A 383 -5.86 0.05 -11.47
C ILE A 383 -5.37 0.68 -12.78
N LEU A 384 -5.80 1.91 -13.09
CA LEU A 384 -5.36 2.61 -14.30
C LEU A 384 -3.84 2.80 -14.31
N ASP A 385 -3.27 3.26 -13.20
CA ASP A 385 -1.82 3.45 -13.04
C ASP A 385 -1.06 2.13 -13.19
N GLU A 386 -1.51 1.09 -12.49
CA GLU A 386 -0.86 -0.23 -12.54
C GLU A 386 -0.92 -0.86 -13.94
N VAL A 387 -2.05 -0.71 -14.65
CA VAL A 387 -2.20 -1.19 -16.03
C VAL A 387 -1.25 -0.45 -16.98
N CYS A 388 -1.17 0.88 -16.86
CA CYS A 388 -0.26 1.69 -17.68
C CYS A 388 1.21 1.32 -17.40
N SER A 389 1.57 1.15 -16.12
CA SER A 389 2.88 0.69 -15.68
C SER A 389 3.22 -0.70 -16.22
N LEU A 390 2.29 -1.66 -16.14
CA LEU A 390 2.47 -3.02 -16.65
C LEU A 390 2.80 -3.01 -18.16
N VAL A 391 2.05 -2.23 -18.96
CA VAL A 391 2.26 -2.12 -20.41
C VAL A 391 3.61 -1.50 -20.71
N ASN A 392 4.02 -0.47 -19.96
CA ASN A 392 5.34 0.14 -20.06
C ASN A 392 6.46 -0.86 -19.71
N LEU A 393 6.32 -1.62 -18.60
CA LEU A 393 7.31 -2.62 -18.16
C LEU A 393 7.45 -3.80 -19.13
N LYS A 394 6.40 -4.23 -19.81
CA LYS A 394 6.49 -5.23 -20.89
C LYS A 394 7.47 -4.79 -21.98
N GLU A 395 7.70 -3.49 -22.15
CA GLU A 395 8.66 -2.92 -23.07
C GLU A 395 10.11 -2.95 -22.55
N ASN A 396 10.31 -2.77 -21.24
CA ASN A 396 11.64 -2.84 -20.64
C ASN A 396 12.34 -4.21 -20.84
N ASN A 397 11.60 -5.28 -21.08
CA ASN A 397 12.17 -6.57 -21.44
C ASN A 397 12.76 -6.56 -22.89
N LYS A 398 12.22 -5.74 -23.79
CA LYS A 398 12.83 -5.50 -25.10
C LYS A 398 14.07 -4.62 -25.00
N LEU A 399 14.04 -3.60 -24.12
CA LEU A 399 15.19 -2.77 -23.78
C LEU A 399 16.32 -3.58 -23.11
N LYS A 400 16.01 -4.57 -22.28
CA LYS A 400 17.03 -5.48 -21.72
C LYS A 400 17.68 -6.32 -22.83
N LYS A 401 16.89 -6.85 -23.76
CA LYS A 401 17.42 -7.56 -24.95
C LYS A 401 18.30 -6.65 -25.81
N TYR A 402 17.84 -5.44 -26.12
CA TYR A 402 18.60 -4.42 -26.84
C TYR A 402 19.94 -4.10 -26.15
N ASN A 403 19.92 -3.85 -24.84
CA ASN A 403 21.13 -3.57 -24.06
C ASN A 403 22.08 -4.77 -23.99
N ASN A 404 21.56 -6.01 -23.97
CA ASN A 404 22.39 -7.21 -24.03
C ASN A 404 23.06 -7.36 -25.38
N ILE A 405 22.32 -7.18 -26.48
CA ILE A 405 22.86 -7.20 -27.83
C ILE A 405 23.91 -6.10 -27.99
N LYS A 406 23.70 -4.90 -27.45
CA LYS A 406 24.67 -3.79 -27.51
C LYS A 406 25.94 -4.08 -26.71
N LYS A 407 25.83 -4.80 -25.57
CA LYS A 407 27.00 -5.27 -24.80
C LYS A 407 27.76 -6.38 -25.58
N GLU A 408 27.05 -7.27 -26.20
CA GLU A 408 27.65 -8.35 -27.05
C GLU A 408 28.36 -7.77 -28.27
N LEU A 409 27.76 -6.77 -28.92
CA LEU A 409 28.36 -6.05 -30.04
C LEU A 409 29.69 -5.37 -29.61
N LYS A 410 29.73 -4.72 -28.45
CA LYS A 410 30.99 -4.12 -27.91
C LYS A 410 32.07 -5.17 -27.72
N LYS A 411 31.74 -6.35 -27.17
CA LYS A 411 32.71 -7.45 -26.99
C LYS A 411 33.25 -7.97 -28.33
N ILE A 412 32.37 -8.13 -29.31
CA ILE A 412 32.77 -8.60 -30.64
C ILE A 412 33.68 -7.59 -31.38
N ILE A 413 33.38 -6.29 -31.23
CA ILE A 413 34.25 -5.23 -31.79
C ILE A 413 35.64 -5.26 -31.12
N GLU A 414 35.72 -5.50 -29.84
CA GLU A 414 36.98 -5.60 -29.08
C GLU A 414 37.77 -6.85 -29.47
N GLN A 415 37.10 -8.00 -29.59
CA GLN A 415 37.71 -9.25 -30.08
C GLN A 415 38.19 -9.12 -31.52
N LYS A 416 37.43 -8.45 -32.40
CA LYS A 416 37.86 -8.18 -33.79
C LYS A 416 39.12 -7.29 -33.82
N LYS A 417 39.20 -6.24 -32.99
CA LYS A 417 40.40 -5.41 -32.87
C LYS A 417 41.63 -6.24 -32.48
N ASN A 418 41.45 -7.10 -31.47
CA ASN A 418 42.55 -7.97 -31.03
C ASN A 418 42.97 -9.00 -32.10
N ALA A 419 42.03 -9.58 -32.85
CA ALA A 419 42.33 -10.49 -33.97
C ALA A 419 43.11 -9.76 -35.07
N ILE A 420 42.77 -8.50 -35.38
CA ILE A 420 43.52 -7.68 -36.37
C ILE A 420 44.94 -7.38 -35.87
N ILE A 421 45.14 -7.05 -34.60
CA ILE A 421 46.43 -6.79 -33.97
C ILE A 421 47.32 -8.05 -34.05
N ASN A 422 46.72 -9.23 -33.84
CA ASN A 422 47.40 -10.52 -33.90
C ASN A 422 47.57 -11.08 -35.34
N GLN A 423 47.19 -10.30 -36.35
CA GLN A 423 47.23 -10.67 -37.82
C GLN A 423 46.40 -11.90 -38.17
N ASP A 424 45.40 -12.25 -37.34
CA ASP A 424 44.46 -13.34 -37.63
C ASP A 424 43.26 -12.80 -38.45
N PHE A 425 43.47 -12.69 -39.77
CA PHE A 425 42.49 -12.12 -40.68
C PHE A 425 41.28 -13.02 -40.91
N GLU A 426 41.41 -14.32 -40.69
CA GLU A 426 40.33 -15.30 -40.84
C GLU A 426 39.31 -15.12 -39.70
N GLN A 427 39.77 -15.08 -38.46
CA GLN A 427 38.94 -14.76 -37.29
C GLN A 427 38.35 -13.34 -37.36
N ALA A 428 39.11 -12.36 -37.81
CA ALA A 428 38.63 -10.99 -37.97
C ALA A 428 37.46 -10.90 -38.96
N SER A 429 37.48 -11.69 -40.05
CA SER A 429 36.42 -11.77 -41.06
C SER A 429 35.13 -12.40 -40.46
N ILE A 430 35.24 -13.48 -39.70
CA ILE A 430 34.11 -14.14 -39.04
C ILE A 430 33.46 -13.20 -38.01
N LEU A 431 34.30 -12.49 -37.25
CA LEU A 431 33.82 -11.51 -36.24
C LEU A 431 33.14 -10.31 -36.93
N LYS A 432 33.60 -9.90 -38.11
CA LYS A 432 32.95 -8.84 -38.91
C LYS A 432 31.56 -9.26 -39.41
N MET A 433 31.38 -10.51 -39.79
CA MET A 433 30.04 -11.02 -40.15
C MET A 433 29.09 -11.04 -38.97
N LYS A 434 29.58 -11.39 -37.74
CA LYS A 434 28.79 -11.34 -36.52
C LYS A 434 28.45 -9.90 -36.15
N GLU A 435 29.41 -8.95 -36.21
CA GLU A 435 29.19 -7.54 -36.01
C GLU A 435 28.09 -7.00 -36.92
N ASN A 436 28.11 -7.30 -38.21
CA ASN A 436 27.09 -6.86 -39.16
C ASN A 436 25.69 -7.43 -38.84
N LYS A 437 25.60 -8.71 -38.42
CA LYS A 437 24.33 -9.30 -37.98
C LYS A 437 23.73 -8.58 -36.78
N LEU A 438 24.52 -8.40 -35.74
CA LEU A 438 24.05 -7.72 -34.51
C LEU A 438 23.72 -6.24 -34.76
N THR A 439 24.48 -5.56 -35.62
CA THR A 439 24.20 -4.18 -36.03
C THR A 439 22.86 -4.09 -36.78
N ASN A 440 22.58 -5.03 -37.69
CA ASN A 440 21.28 -5.09 -38.35
C ASN A 440 20.13 -5.40 -37.39
N GLU A 441 20.32 -6.29 -36.39
CA GLU A 441 19.32 -6.54 -35.35
C GLU A 441 19.05 -5.30 -34.54
N ILE A 442 20.09 -4.53 -34.15
CA ILE A 442 19.95 -3.25 -33.44
C ILE A 442 19.17 -2.25 -34.29
N ASN A 443 19.55 -2.09 -35.57
CA ASN A 443 18.87 -1.15 -36.47
C ASN A 443 17.39 -1.52 -36.69
N ILE A 444 17.05 -2.80 -36.80
CA ILE A 444 15.65 -3.27 -36.88
C ILE A 444 14.90 -2.96 -35.57
N MET A 445 15.55 -3.14 -34.42
CA MET A 445 14.95 -2.80 -33.13
C MET A 445 14.77 -1.28 -32.97
N GLU A 446 15.70 -0.47 -33.43
CA GLU A 446 15.62 1.00 -33.39
C GLU A 446 14.52 1.53 -34.33
N LEU A 447 14.41 1.00 -35.54
CA LEU A 447 13.34 1.33 -36.50
C LEU A 447 11.94 0.94 -35.97
N ASN A 448 11.84 -0.17 -35.23
CA ASN A 448 10.59 -0.60 -34.60
C ASN A 448 10.26 0.16 -33.32
N ASN A 449 11.23 0.87 -32.72
CA ASN A 449 11.05 1.66 -31.50
C ASN A 449 10.76 3.15 -31.77
N GLU A 450 10.67 3.59 -33.02
CA GLU A 450 10.27 4.96 -33.30
C GLU A 450 8.85 5.24 -32.83
N ASN A 451 8.74 5.81 -31.63
CA ASN A 451 7.65 6.68 -31.13
C ASN A 451 6.20 6.18 -31.25
N LYS A 452 5.89 4.89 -31.21
CA LYS A 452 4.50 4.44 -31.12
C LYS A 452 4.16 4.13 -29.66
N ARG A 453 3.45 5.10 -29.01
CA ARG A 453 2.79 4.83 -27.72
C ARG A 453 1.99 3.53 -27.82
N LYS A 454 2.17 2.62 -26.87
CA LYS A 454 1.46 1.33 -26.86
C LYS A 454 0.03 1.52 -26.40
N LYS A 455 -0.87 0.80 -27.08
CA LYS A 455 -2.28 0.74 -26.65
C LYS A 455 -2.42 -0.28 -25.52
N VAL A 456 -3.07 0.15 -24.45
CA VAL A 456 -3.52 -0.74 -23.38
C VAL A 456 -4.62 -1.64 -23.93
N THR A 457 -4.52 -2.94 -23.64
CA THR A 457 -5.48 -3.95 -24.08
C THR A 457 -6.38 -4.41 -22.94
N GLN A 458 -7.52 -5.00 -23.27
CA GLN A 458 -8.42 -5.62 -22.26
C GLN A 458 -7.71 -6.72 -21.47
N HIS A 459 -6.77 -7.44 -22.09
CA HIS A 459 -5.95 -8.47 -21.44
C HIS A 459 -5.05 -7.88 -20.35
N ASP A 460 -4.47 -6.70 -20.57
CA ASP A 460 -3.61 -6.04 -19.60
C ASP A 460 -4.42 -5.64 -18.34
N VAL A 461 -5.64 -5.13 -18.54
CA VAL A 461 -6.56 -4.82 -17.43
C VAL A 461 -6.91 -6.10 -16.66
N ALA A 462 -7.25 -7.16 -17.37
CA ALA A 462 -7.60 -8.43 -16.75
C ALA A 462 -6.41 -9.04 -15.98
N GLU A 463 -5.17 -8.88 -16.48
CA GLU A 463 -3.96 -9.34 -15.79
C GLU A 463 -3.75 -8.60 -14.45
N VAL A 464 -3.99 -7.30 -14.41
CA VAL A 464 -3.90 -6.50 -13.16
C VAL A 464 -4.99 -6.89 -12.17
N ILE A 465 -6.23 -7.02 -12.63
CA ILE A 465 -7.34 -7.49 -11.78
C ILE A 465 -7.07 -8.90 -11.25
N TYR A 466 -6.52 -9.80 -12.07
CA TYR A 466 -6.11 -11.13 -11.62
C TYR A 466 -5.08 -11.07 -10.49
N LYS A 467 -4.07 -10.20 -10.59
CA LYS A 467 -3.05 -10.04 -9.53
C LYS A 467 -3.65 -9.56 -8.21
N LYS A 468 -4.68 -8.71 -8.26
CA LYS A 468 -5.37 -8.18 -7.07
C LYS A 468 -6.39 -9.14 -6.47
N THR A 469 -7.11 -9.88 -7.30
CA THR A 469 -8.30 -10.66 -6.88
C THR A 469 -8.15 -12.16 -7.01
N ASN A 470 -7.09 -12.63 -7.68
CA ASN A 470 -6.89 -14.02 -8.10
C ASN A 470 -8.02 -14.58 -9.00
N ILE A 471 -8.84 -13.72 -9.62
CA ILE A 471 -9.88 -14.14 -10.58
C ILE A 471 -9.22 -14.39 -11.93
N PRO A 472 -9.36 -15.57 -12.51
CA PRO A 472 -8.70 -15.90 -13.77
C PRO A 472 -9.00 -14.92 -14.92
N VAL A 473 -7.97 -14.57 -15.69
CA VAL A 473 -8.06 -13.58 -16.79
C VAL A 473 -9.16 -13.90 -17.81
N TYR A 474 -9.36 -15.17 -18.12
CA TYR A 474 -10.39 -15.62 -19.04
C TYR A 474 -11.82 -15.36 -18.54
N GLU A 475 -12.04 -15.34 -17.23
CA GLU A 475 -13.36 -14.98 -16.65
C GLU A 475 -13.65 -13.49 -16.80
N LEU A 476 -12.62 -12.68 -16.79
CA LEU A 476 -12.70 -11.21 -16.93
C LEU A 476 -12.94 -10.78 -18.39
N LEU A 477 -12.57 -11.63 -19.37
CA LEU A 477 -12.60 -11.33 -20.82
C LEU A 477 -13.74 -11.99 -21.60
N ASP A 478 -14.85 -12.37 -20.94
CA ASP A 478 -16.09 -12.88 -21.56
C ASP A 478 -15.97 -14.15 -22.43
N LYS A 479 -14.95 -14.98 -22.25
CA LYS A 479 -14.82 -16.30 -22.93
C LYS A 479 -15.71 -17.38 -22.28
N LYS A 480 -16.95 -17.04 -22.02
CA LYS A 480 -17.90 -17.84 -21.20
C LYS A 480 -18.14 -19.24 -21.73
N GLN A 481 -18.19 -19.42 -23.06
CA GLN A 481 -18.48 -20.72 -23.67
C GLN A 481 -17.34 -21.74 -23.51
N GLU A 482 -16.08 -21.28 -23.65
CA GLU A 482 -14.92 -22.15 -23.47
C GLU A 482 -14.81 -22.63 -22.01
N ILE A 483 -15.06 -21.73 -21.07
CA ILE A 483 -15.05 -22.03 -19.63
C ILE A 483 -16.11 -23.07 -19.26
N ILE A 484 -17.32 -22.91 -19.76
CA ILE A 484 -18.42 -23.84 -19.45
C ILE A 484 -18.06 -25.26 -19.94
N LYS A 485 -17.48 -25.38 -21.14
CA LYS A 485 -17.03 -26.68 -21.68
C LYS A 485 -15.89 -27.29 -20.86
N GLU A 486 -14.94 -26.47 -20.41
CA GLU A 486 -13.84 -26.92 -19.56
C GLU A 486 -14.34 -27.43 -18.20
N ILE A 487 -15.26 -26.68 -17.56
CA ILE A 487 -15.88 -27.10 -16.30
C ILE A 487 -16.65 -28.40 -16.49
N GLU A 488 -17.42 -28.53 -17.57
CA GLU A 488 -18.16 -29.76 -17.89
C GLU A 488 -17.21 -30.96 -18.02
N ASN A 489 -16.13 -30.83 -18.80
CA ASN A 489 -15.17 -31.90 -18.99
C ASN A 489 -14.51 -32.29 -17.67
N ASN A 490 -14.10 -31.30 -16.86
CA ASN A 490 -13.47 -31.54 -15.57
C ASN A 490 -14.42 -32.23 -14.57
N LEU A 491 -15.72 -31.86 -14.54
CA LEU A 491 -16.70 -32.50 -13.69
C LEU A 491 -16.93 -33.95 -14.10
N ARG A 492 -17.14 -34.21 -15.39
CA ARG A 492 -17.37 -35.58 -15.92
C ARG A 492 -16.16 -36.50 -15.73
N THR A 493 -14.94 -35.93 -15.75
CA THR A 493 -13.70 -36.74 -15.57
C THR A 493 -13.45 -37.08 -14.09
N ASN A 494 -13.74 -36.13 -13.16
CA ASN A 494 -13.39 -36.32 -11.75
C ASN A 494 -14.51 -36.88 -10.88
N ILE A 495 -15.74 -36.82 -11.34
CA ILE A 495 -16.92 -37.26 -10.58
C ILE A 495 -17.58 -38.42 -11.28
N ILE A 496 -17.69 -39.56 -10.59
CA ILE A 496 -18.20 -40.82 -11.12
C ILE A 496 -19.55 -41.15 -10.47
N GLY A 497 -20.45 -41.70 -11.23
CA GLY A 497 -21.76 -42.23 -10.75
C GLY A 497 -22.80 -41.16 -10.40
N GLN A 498 -22.56 -39.86 -10.69
CA GLN A 498 -23.47 -38.77 -10.33
C GLN A 498 -23.94 -37.96 -11.53
N ASN A 499 -24.33 -38.60 -12.63
CA ASN A 499 -24.63 -37.94 -13.90
C ASN A 499 -25.73 -36.86 -13.78
N GLU A 500 -26.83 -37.14 -13.04
CA GLU A 500 -27.93 -36.22 -12.85
C GLU A 500 -27.47 -34.94 -12.09
N ALA A 501 -26.66 -35.13 -11.04
CA ALA A 501 -26.09 -34.01 -10.28
C ALA A 501 -25.12 -33.16 -11.13
N ILE A 502 -24.31 -33.82 -11.96
CA ILE A 502 -23.36 -33.12 -12.89
C ILE A 502 -24.16 -32.28 -13.90
N GLU A 503 -25.22 -32.80 -14.50
CA GLU A 503 -26.05 -32.04 -15.44
C GLU A 503 -26.69 -30.80 -14.79
N GLN A 504 -27.22 -30.97 -13.57
CA GLN A 504 -27.73 -29.84 -12.81
C GLN A 504 -26.61 -28.77 -12.55
N LEU A 505 -25.41 -29.21 -12.14
CA LEU A 505 -24.28 -28.32 -11.91
C LEU A 505 -23.83 -27.59 -13.19
N ILE A 506 -23.85 -28.25 -14.34
CA ILE A 506 -23.56 -27.63 -15.64
C ILE A 506 -24.59 -26.53 -15.96
N ASN A 507 -25.88 -26.81 -15.75
CA ASN A 507 -26.93 -25.83 -15.98
C ASN A 507 -26.83 -24.64 -15.01
N ILE A 508 -26.46 -24.87 -13.76
CA ILE A 508 -26.18 -23.85 -12.77
C ILE A 508 -24.97 -23.00 -13.20
N THR A 509 -23.90 -23.67 -13.69
CA THR A 509 -22.70 -22.96 -14.22
C THR A 509 -23.07 -22.02 -15.35
N LYS A 510 -23.94 -22.47 -16.28
CA LYS A 510 -24.43 -21.61 -17.38
C LYS A 510 -25.15 -20.38 -16.82
N ARG A 511 -26.04 -20.52 -15.83
CA ARG A 511 -26.75 -19.40 -15.21
C ARG A 511 -25.81 -18.43 -14.52
N ILE A 512 -24.86 -18.92 -13.71
CA ILE A 512 -23.87 -18.10 -13.02
C ILE A 512 -23.01 -17.31 -14.02
N LYS A 513 -22.43 -17.98 -15.03
CA LYS A 513 -21.52 -17.36 -16.00
C LYS A 513 -22.21 -16.43 -16.99
N LEU A 514 -23.48 -16.65 -17.30
CA LEU A 514 -24.29 -15.78 -18.17
C LEU A 514 -24.89 -14.60 -17.41
N GLY A 515 -24.82 -14.58 -16.08
CA GLY A 515 -25.33 -13.48 -15.26
C GLY A 515 -26.83 -13.51 -15.02
N PHE A 516 -27.50 -14.67 -15.26
CA PHE A 516 -28.88 -14.91 -14.85
C PHE A 516 -28.91 -15.17 -13.34
N LYS A 517 -28.66 -14.12 -12.56
CA LYS A 517 -28.60 -14.18 -11.12
C LYS A 517 -29.27 -12.94 -10.54
N ASP A 518 -30.11 -13.13 -9.55
CA ASP A 518 -30.63 -12.04 -8.73
C ASP A 518 -29.50 -11.47 -7.83
N ASN A 519 -29.74 -10.34 -7.21
CA ASN A 519 -28.71 -9.56 -6.48
C ASN A 519 -28.07 -10.25 -5.27
N ASN A 520 -28.52 -11.47 -4.88
CA ASN A 520 -28.03 -12.21 -3.71
C ASN A 520 -26.97 -13.26 -4.07
N CYS A 521 -26.35 -13.90 -3.05
CA CYS A 521 -25.40 -15.01 -3.26
C CYS A 521 -26.13 -16.21 -3.90
N TYR A 522 -25.41 -17.02 -4.68
CA TYR A 522 -25.95 -18.27 -5.24
C TYR A 522 -25.78 -19.41 -4.23
N SER A 523 -26.83 -20.15 -3.98
CA SER A 523 -26.84 -21.18 -2.94
C SER A 523 -27.25 -22.55 -3.45
N MET A 524 -26.56 -23.59 -3.01
CA MET A 524 -26.84 -24.98 -3.35
C MET A 524 -26.77 -25.86 -2.10
N LEU A 525 -27.67 -26.83 -2.01
CA LEU A 525 -27.66 -27.88 -0.99
C LEU A 525 -27.48 -29.25 -1.65
N PHE A 526 -26.39 -29.93 -1.33
CA PHE A 526 -26.07 -31.27 -1.80
C PHE A 526 -26.58 -32.29 -0.78
N CYS A 527 -27.61 -33.00 -1.11
CA CYS A 527 -28.24 -34.05 -0.25
C CYS A 527 -27.91 -35.45 -0.76
N GLY A 528 -27.60 -36.38 0.12
CA GLY A 528 -27.35 -37.78 -0.27
C GLY A 528 -26.68 -38.59 0.84
N PRO A 529 -26.55 -39.91 0.65
CA PRO A 529 -25.88 -40.78 1.61
C PRO A 529 -24.45 -40.38 1.91
N SER A 530 -23.87 -40.88 3.00
CA SER A 530 -22.47 -40.68 3.30
C SER A 530 -21.57 -41.40 2.28
N GLY A 531 -20.45 -40.79 1.88
CA GLY A 531 -19.46 -41.42 1.00
C GLY A 531 -19.79 -41.47 -0.49
N VAL A 532 -20.83 -40.79 -0.96
CA VAL A 532 -21.22 -40.74 -2.41
C VAL A 532 -20.50 -39.61 -3.18
N GLY A 533 -19.64 -38.84 -2.52
CA GLY A 533 -18.81 -37.82 -3.17
C GLY A 533 -19.32 -36.37 -3.11
N LYS A 534 -20.29 -36.03 -2.22
CA LYS A 534 -20.85 -34.66 -2.08
C LYS A 534 -19.74 -33.60 -1.85
N THR A 535 -18.92 -33.80 -0.84
CA THR A 535 -17.83 -32.87 -0.48
C THR A 535 -16.78 -32.77 -1.59
N LEU A 536 -16.43 -33.90 -2.23
CA LEU A 536 -15.51 -33.93 -3.37
C LEU A 536 -16.08 -33.14 -4.55
N THR A 537 -17.35 -33.32 -4.85
CA THR A 537 -18.04 -32.60 -5.92
C THR A 537 -18.07 -31.10 -5.62
N ALA A 538 -18.38 -30.69 -4.37
CA ALA A 538 -18.40 -29.31 -3.95
C ALA A 538 -17.00 -28.66 -4.12
N GLN A 539 -15.94 -29.35 -3.71
CA GLN A 539 -14.56 -28.87 -3.87
C GLN A 539 -14.14 -28.79 -5.33
N THR A 540 -14.44 -29.84 -6.13
CA THR A 540 -14.08 -29.87 -7.55
C THR A 540 -14.85 -28.80 -8.32
N PHE A 541 -16.12 -28.65 -8.08
CA PHE A 541 -16.97 -27.62 -8.66
C PHE A 541 -16.50 -26.22 -8.27
N GLY A 542 -16.21 -26.00 -6.97
CA GLY A 542 -15.69 -24.74 -6.45
C GLY A 542 -14.35 -24.36 -7.10
N LYS A 543 -13.40 -25.29 -7.18
CA LYS A 543 -12.11 -25.06 -7.84
C LYS A 543 -12.26 -24.71 -9.33
N ASN A 544 -13.21 -25.32 -10.01
CA ASN A 544 -13.48 -25.00 -11.41
C ASN A 544 -14.19 -23.66 -11.59
N LEU A 545 -15.01 -23.22 -10.62
CA LEU A 545 -15.68 -21.91 -10.67
C LEU A 545 -14.77 -20.73 -10.36
N VAL A 546 -13.94 -20.85 -9.31
CA VAL A 546 -13.20 -19.70 -8.72
C VAL A 546 -11.69 -19.97 -8.52
N GLY A 547 -11.17 -21.07 -9.07
CA GLY A 547 -9.76 -21.44 -8.92
C GLY A 547 -9.39 -21.76 -7.47
N LYS A 548 -8.44 -20.99 -6.90
CA LYS A 548 -7.93 -21.22 -5.55
C LYS A 548 -8.81 -20.64 -4.43
N ASN A 549 -9.82 -19.85 -4.75
CA ASN A 549 -10.63 -19.12 -3.78
C ASN A 549 -11.79 -19.98 -3.23
N VAL A 550 -11.50 -21.17 -2.75
CA VAL A 550 -12.47 -22.07 -2.12
C VAL A 550 -12.23 -22.08 -0.62
N ILE A 551 -13.25 -21.66 0.15
CA ILE A 551 -13.25 -21.65 1.61
C ILE A 551 -14.14 -22.82 2.07
N ARG A 552 -13.60 -23.71 2.90
CA ARG A 552 -14.36 -24.85 3.44
C ARG A 552 -14.47 -24.74 4.95
N LEU A 553 -15.70 -24.86 5.45
CA LEU A 553 -16.02 -24.92 6.87
C LEU A 553 -16.68 -26.26 7.18
N ASP A 554 -16.15 -26.96 8.14
CA ASP A 554 -16.78 -28.17 8.69
C ASP A 554 -17.73 -27.76 9.80
N MET A 555 -19.02 -27.98 9.61
CA MET A 555 -20.04 -27.53 10.56
C MET A 555 -20.02 -28.33 11.87
N SER A 556 -19.28 -29.43 11.93
CA SER A 556 -19.02 -30.14 13.18
C SER A 556 -18.19 -29.34 14.19
N GLU A 557 -17.44 -28.34 13.73
CA GLU A 557 -16.70 -27.39 14.59
C GLU A 557 -17.58 -26.26 15.13
N TYR A 558 -18.82 -26.16 14.68
CA TYR A 558 -19.77 -25.08 14.95
C TYR A 558 -21.03 -25.54 15.67
N ILE A 559 -20.93 -26.59 16.49
CA ILE A 559 -22.03 -27.18 17.25
C ILE A 559 -22.44 -26.29 18.45
N GLU A 560 -21.51 -25.52 18.98
CA GLU A 560 -21.71 -24.74 20.21
C GLU A 560 -22.23 -23.31 19.92
N PRO A 561 -23.09 -22.76 20.80
CA PRO A 561 -23.67 -21.43 20.59
C PRO A 561 -22.66 -20.31 20.39
N HIS A 562 -21.51 -20.39 21.06
CA HIS A 562 -20.46 -19.37 20.99
C HIS A 562 -19.58 -19.49 19.75
N SER A 563 -19.71 -20.56 18.97
CA SER A 563 -19.01 -20.70 17.69
C SER A 563 -19.38 -19.63 16.66
N VAL A 564 -20.45 -18.88 16.88
CA VAL A 564 -20.81 -17.68 16.09
C VAL A 564 -19.67 -16.66 16.08
N SER A 565 -18.96 -16.51 17.20
CA SER A 565 -17.82 -15.58 17.28
C SER A 565 -16.65 -15.96 16.38
N LYS A 566 -16.47 -17.25 16.03
CA LYS A 566 -15.47 -17.69 15.06
C LYS A 566 -15.79 -17.20 13.64
N LEU A 567 -17.06 -16.99 13.32
CA LEU A 567 -17.50 -16.49 12.02
C LEU A 567 -17.44 -14.96 11.95
N ILE A 568 -18.11 -14.28 12.92
CA ILE A 568 -18.34 -12.83 12.91
C ILE A 568 -17.18 -12.07 13.58
N GLY A 569 -16.41 -12.74 14.44
CA GLY A 569 -15.44 -12.14 15.36
C GLY A 569 -16.04 -11.92 16.75
N PRO A 570 -15.22 -11.87 17.82
CA PRO A 570 -15.65 -11.61 19.17
C PRO A 570 -16.10 -10.16 19.37
N PRO A 571 -16.95 -9.88 20.38
CA PRO A 571 -17.35 -8.53 20.72
C PRO A 571 -16.15 -7.66 21.13
N PRO A 572 -16.26 -6.32 21.02
CA PRO A 572 -15.22 -5.41 21.47
C PRO A 572 -14.82 -5.65 22.94
N GLY A 573 -13.50 -5.71 23.20
CA GLY A 573 -12.95 -5.94 24.52
C GLY A 573 -12.67 -7.39 24.91
N TYR A 574 -13.02 -8.36 24.09
CA TYR A 574 -12.66 -9.77 24.27
C TYR A 574 -11.35 -10.13 23.58
N VAL A 575 -10.66 -11.15 24.12
CA VAL A 575 -9.43 -11.71 23.51
C VAL A 575 -9.74 -12.21 22.09
N GLY A 576 -8.85 -11.89 21.12
CA GLY A 576 -9.04 -12.26 19.71
C GLY A 576 -9.82 -11.23 18.87
N TYR A 577 -10.23 -10.07 19.41
CA TYR A 577 -10.97 -9.04 18.65
C TYR A 577 -10.22 -8.54 17.39
N ASN A 578 -8.89 -8.57 17.40
CA ASN A 578 -8.03 -8.18 16.27
C ASN A 578 -7.53 -9.37 15.43
N GLU A 579 -7.94 -10.60 15.75
CA GLU A 579 -7.58 -11.77 14.97
C GLU A 579 -8.47 -11.89 13.72
N GLU A 580 -7.89 -12.42 12.64
CA GLU A 580 -8.63 -12.66 11.39
C GLU A 580 -9.74 -13.69 11.63
N ASN A 581 -10.96 -13.33 11.27
CA ASN A 581 -12.12 -14.20 11.28
C ASN A 581 -12.52 -14.59 9.86
N ILE A 582 -13.44 -15.54 9.73
CA ILE A 582 -13.87 -16.05 8.43
C ILE A 582 -14.52 -14.96 7.56
N LEU A 583 -15.24 -14.02 8.15
CA LEU A 583 -15.80 -12.89 7.40
C LEU A 583 -14.72 -11.96 6.85
N GLU A 584 -13.58 -11.80 7.53
CA GLU A 584 -12.42 -11.06 7.01
C GLU A 584 -11.76 -11.82 5.84
N GLU A 585 -11.62 -13.14 5.95
CA GLU A 585 -11.15 -13.97 4.83
C GLU A 585 -12.07 -13.83 3.60
N ILE A 586 -13.39 -13.86 3.81
CA ILE A 586 -14.40 -13.66 2.76
C ILE A 586 -14.30 -12.25 2.16
N LYS A 587 -14.11 -11.22 2.97
CA LYS A 587 -13.91 -9.84 2.54
C LYS A 587 -12.66 -9.70 1.65
N ASN A 588 -11.59 -10.40 2.01
CA ASN A 588 -10.34 -10.43 1.24
C ASN A 588 -10.44 -11.28 -0.04
N LYS A 589 -11.41 -12.23 -0.10
CA LYS A 589 -11.68 -13.08 -1.27
C LYS A 589 -13.13 -12.93 -1.75
N PRO A 590 -13.51 -11.77 -2.29
CA PRO A 590 -14.92 -11.44 -2.60
C PRO A 590 -15.52 -12.29 -3.73
N HIS A 591 -14.69 -12.99 -4.50
CA HIS A 591 -15.11 -13.97 -5.50
C HIS A 591 -14.62 -15.36 -5.07
N SER A 592 -15.41 -16.03 -4.28
CA SER A 592 -15.07 -17.32 -3.67
C SER A 592 -16.26 -18.29 -3.67
N VAL A 593 -15.94 -19.55 -3.45
CA VAL A 593 -16.93 -20.58 -3.14
C VAL A 593 -16.80 -20.92 -1.66
N LEU A 594 -17.88 -20.77 -0.91
CA LEU A 594 -17.97 -21.14 0.50
C LEU A 594 -18.66 -22.49 0.61
N ILE A 595 -17.95 -23.50 1.10
CA ILE A 595 -18.45 -24.84 1.32
C ILE A 595 -18.74 -25.01 2.81
N LEU A 596 -19.99 -25.31 3.14
CA LEU A 596 -20.46 -25.65 4.48
C LEU A 596 -20.71 -27.16 4.53
N ASP A 597 -19.74 -27.88 5.08
CA ASP A 597 -19.84 -29.37 5.11
C ASP A 597 -20.65 -29.83 6.32
N GLU A 598 -21.59 -30.76 6.12
CA GLU A 598 -22.49 -31.31 7.13
C GLU A 598 -23.31 -30.25 7.89
N ILE A 599 -24.04 -29.40 7.12
CA ILE A 599 -24.76 -28.21 7.65
C ILE A 599 -25.76 -28.58 8.78
N GLU A 600 -26.27 -29.80 8.81
CA GLU A 600 -27.17 -30.30 9.85
C GLU A 600 -26.53 -30.34 11.25
N LYS A 601 -25.21 -30.35 11.35
CA LYS A 601 -24.48 -30.32 12.63
C LYS A 601 -24.32 -28.94 13.22
N ALA A 602 -24.56 -27.91 12.43
CA ALA A 602 -24.38 -26.53 12.87
C ALA A 602 -25.41 -26.12 13.94
N HIS A 603 -24.98 -25.33 14.91
CA HIS A 603 -25.91 -24.74 15.88
C HIS A 603 -26.95 -23.86 15.20
N PRO A 604 -28.22 -23.82 15.68
CA PRO A 604 -29.29 -23.02 15.08
C PRO A 604 -28.97 -21.55 14.86
N ASN A 605 -28.15 -20.95 15.74
CA ASN A 605 -27.69 -19.56 15.58
C ASN A 605 -26.83 -19.36 14.33
N ILE A 606 -26.02 -20.37 13.97
CA ILE A 606 -25.21 -20.37 12.74
C ILE A 606 -26.11 -20.46 11.51
N ILE A 607 -27.11 -21.36 11.55
CA ILE A 607 -28.10 -21.51 10.46
C ILE A 607 -28.88 -20.21 10.25
N ASN A 608 -29.28 -19.53 11.34
CA ASN A 608 -29.92 -18.21 11.27
C ASN A 608 -29.03 -17.12 10.68
N LEU A 609 -27.74 -17.19 10.91
CA LEU A 609 -26.78 -16.28 10.35
C LEU A 609 -26.66 -16.49 8.82
N PHE A 610 -26.54 -17.72 8.38
CA PHE A 610 -26.59 -18.05 6.95
C PHE A 610 -27.91 -17.72 6.30
N PHE A 611 -29.03 -17.88 6.99
CA PHE A 611 -30.33 -17.39 6.52
C PHE A 611 -30.32 -15.90 6.20
N GLN A 612 -29.76 -15.06 7.09
CA GLN A 612 -29.59 -13.61 6.83
C GLN A 612 -28.70 -13.33 5.62
N ILE A 613 -27.63 -14.11 5.44
CA ILE A 613 -26.73 -13.98 4.28
C ILE A 613 -27.49 -14.33 2.98
N LEU A 614 -28.23 -15.43 2.96
CA LEU A 614 -29.02 -15.87 1.80
C LEU A 614 -30.12 -14.87 1.43
N ASP A 615 -30.75 -14.25 2.45
CA ASP A 615 -31.85 -13.31 2.27
C ASP A 615 -31.36 -11.92 1.82
N ASN A 616 -30.34 -11.37 2.47
CA ASN A 616 -29.90 -9.99 2.28
C ASN A 616 -28.62 -9.83 1.44
N GLY A 617 -27.91 -10.91 1.13
CA GLY A 617 -26.63 -10.88 0.42
C GLY A 617 -25.49 -10.19 1.18
N LYS A 618 -25.68 -9.85 2.46
CA LYS A 618 -24.70 -9.16 3.30
C LYS A 618 -24.93 -9.43 4.79
N ILE A 619 -23.85 -9.34 5.57
CA ILE A 619 -23.92 -9.45 7.03
C ILE A 619 -22.98 -8.42 7.68
N LYS A 620 -23.24 -8.06 8.94
CA LYS A 620 -22.34 -7.21 9.73
C LYS A 620 -21.34 -8.08 10.48
N ASP A 621 -20.06 -7.67 10.44
CA ASP A 621 -19.02 -8.20 11.32
C ASP A 621 -19.12 -7.63 12.74
N SER A 622 -18.29 -8.11 13.68
CA SER A 622 -18.23 -7.61 15.06
C SER A 622 -17.78 -6.15 15.16
N LYS A 623 -17.13 -5.62 14.11
CA LYS A 623 -16.69 -4.22 14.01
C LYS A 623 -17.79 -3.30 13.45
N GLY A 624 -18.94 -3.86 13.04
CA GLY A 624 -20.09 -3.14 12.48
C GLY A 624 -20.03 -2.92 10.96
N ASN A 625 -19.02 -3.45 10.27
CA ASN A 625 -18.87 -3.34 8.83
C ASN A 625 -19.71 -4.37 8.10
N TYR A 626 -20.25 -3.99 6.93
CA TYR A 626 -20.97 -4.92 6.09
C TYR A 626 -20.00 -5.73 5.21
N VAL A 627 -20.09 -7.06 5.30
CA VAL A 627 -19.46 -8.01 4.37
C VAL A 627 -20.50 -8.44 3.34
N LYS A 628 -20.18 -8.25 2.05
CA LYS A 628 -21.07 -8.57 0.93
C LYS A 628 -20.79 -9.97 0.38
N PHE A 629 -21.86 -10.73 0.07
CA PHE A 629 -21.80 -12.09 -0.45
C PHE A 629 -22.27 -12.19 -1.92
N ASN A 630 -22.54 -11.07 -2.59
CA ASN A 630 -23.14 -11.05 -3.92
C ASN A 630 -22.38 -11.87 -4.99
N ASN A 631 -21.05 -11.96 -4.88
CA ASN A 631 -20.20 -12.73 -5.80
C ASN A 631 -19.73 -14.06 -5.22
N ILE A 632 -20.33 -14.52 -4.13
CA ILE A 632 -19.98 -15.78 -3.46
C ILE A 632 -21.02 -16.82 -3.83
N THR A 633 -20.55 -18.04 -4.08
CA THR A 633 -21.41 -19.21 -4.24
C THR A 633 -21.31 -20.04 -2.97
N ILE A 634 -22.44 -20.30 -2.32
CA ILE A 634 -22.51 -21.10 -1.09
C ILE A 634 -22.96 -22.52 -1.46
N ILE A 635 -22.15 -23.50 -1.09
CA ILE A 635 -22.46 -24.92 -1.27
C ILE A 635 -22.54 -25.56 0.10
N MET A 636 -23.69 -26.07 0.44
CA MET A 636 -23.97 -26.80 1.67
C MET A 636 -24.05 -28.30 1.38
N THR A 637 -23.48 -29.15 2.23
CA THR A 637 -23.67 -30.61 2.13
C THR A 637 -24.46 -31.10 3.31
N SER A 638 -25.32 -32.13 3.07
CA SER A 638 -26.14 -32.73 4.11
C SER A 638 -26.33 -34.23 3.88
N ASN A 639 -26.46 -34.99 4.98
CA ASN A 639 -26.79 -36.39 4.99
C ASN A 639 -28.27 -36.64 5.35
N ILE A 640 -29.03 -35.60 5.67
CA ILE A 640 -30.44 -35.69 6.10
C ILE A 640 -31.26 -36.39 5.03
N GLY A 641 -32.12 -37.28 5.45
CA GLY A 641 -33.05 -38.05 4.60
C GLY A 641 -32.53 -39.40 4.13
N PHE A 642 -31.24 -39.72 4.45
CA PHE A 642 -30.60 -40.97 4.02
C PHE A 642 -30.01 -41.78 5.18
N GLU A 643 -30.27 -41.39 6.43
CA GLU A 643 -29.75 -42.07 7.65
C GLU A 643 -30.49 -43.37 7.98
N GLU A 644 -31.75 -43.53 7.57
CA GLU A 644 -32.52 -44.76 7.79
C GLU A 644 -32.66 -45.58 6.50
N LYS A 645 -32.25 -46.84 6.52
CA LYS A 645 -32.53 -47.82 5.46
C LYS A 645 -34.05 -48.07 5.39
N SER A 646 -34.81 -47.19 4.72
CA SER A 646 -36.20 -47.50 4.43
C SER A 646 -36.25 -48.52 3.29
N ILE A 647 -36.74 -49.71 3.59
CA ILE A 647 -37.06 -50.75 2.63
C ILE A 647 -38.17 -50.23 1.73
N GLY A 648 -37.83 -49.78 0.53
CA GLY A 648 -38.80 -49.29 -0.45
C GLY A 648 -38.28 -48.22 -1.35
N PHE A 649 -37.75 -48.60 -2.52
CA PHE A 649 -37.33 -47.71 -3.58
C PHE A 649 -38.52 -46.94 -4.18
N SER A 650 -38.74 -45.73 -3.74
CA SER A 650 -39.41 -44.71 -4.55
C SER A 650 -38.59 -43.43 -4.48
N LYS A 651 -38.05 -42.98 -5.64
CA LYS A 651 -37.46 -41.65 -5.89
C LYS A 651 -38.55 -40.60 -5.60
N ASN A 652 -38.78 -40.24 -4.35
CA ASN A 652 -39.68 -39.16 -4.00
C ASN A 652 -38.85 -37.99 -3.47
N GLU A 653 -38.54 -37.02 -4.36
CA GLU A 653 -38.04 -35.69 -3.97
C GLU A 653 -38.90 -35.09 -2.86
N ASN A 654 -40.19 -35.43 -2.81
CA ASN A 654 -41.11 -35.05 -1.73
C ASN A 654 -40.71 -35.58 -0.34
N LYS A 655 -40.05 -36.76 -0.26
CA LYS A 655 -39.59 -37.32 1.05
C LYS A 655 -38.38 -36.60 1.57
N ILE A 656 -37.42 -36.22 0.69
CA ILE A 656 -36.22 -35.48 1.06
C ILE A 656 -36.62 -34.09 1.55
N THR A 657 -37.47 -33.40 0.81
CA THR A 657 -38.00 -32.07 1.22
C THR A 657 -38.79 -32.13 2.53
N THR A 658 -39.52 -33.23 2.82
CA THR A 658 -40.20 -33.40 4.11
C THR A 658 -39.22 -33.56 5.26
N LYS A 659 -38.20 -34.44 5.11
CA LYS A 659 -37.16 -34.61 6.14
C LYS A 659 -36.28 -33.36 6.35
N LEU A 660 -36.00 -32.64 5.29
CA LEU A 660 -35.32 -31.34 5.41
C LEU A 660 -36.15 -30.31 6.22
N LYS A 661 -37.48 -30.33 6.08
CA LYS A 661 -38.40 -29.46 6.86
C LYS A 661 -38.48 -29.83 8.34
N GLU A 662 -38.12 -31.05 8.72
CA GLU A 662 -38.02 -31.46 10.12
C GLU A 662 -36.79 -30.91 10.82
N HIS A 663 -35.68 -30.69 10.07
CA HIS A 663 -34.40 -30.20 10.61
C HIS A 663 -34.18 -28.73 10.39
N PHE A 664 -34.63 -28.18 9.27
CA PHE A 664 -34.43 -26.77 8.92
C PHE A 664 -35.75 -26.00 8.85
N SER A 665 -35.73 -24.73 9.19
CA SER A 665 -36.91 -23.88 9.04
C SER A 665 -37.34 -23.76 7.57
N ILE A 666 -38.63 -23.74 7.33
CA ILE A 666 -39.20 -23.60 5.97
C ILE A 666 -38.64 -22.33 5.27
N PRO A 667 -38.53 -21.17 5.94
CA PRO A 667 -37.92 -19.97 5.33
C PRO A 667 -36.50 -20.19 4.85
N PHE A 668 -35.67 -20.95 5.59
CA PHE A 668 -34.28 -21.24 5.21
C PHE A 668 -34.22 -22.09 3.93
N ILE A 669 -35.04 -23.17 3.87
CA ILE A 669 -35.08 -24.03 2.69
C ILE A 669 -35.52 -23.25 1.45
N ASN A 670 -36.51 -22.37 1.59
CA ASN A 670 -37.02 -21.54 0.48
C ASN A 670 -36.01 -20.50 -0.05
N ARG A 671 -34.92 -20.21 0.68
CA ARG A 671 -33.84 -19.32 0.23
C ARG A 671 -32.70 -20.07 -0.47
N ILE A 672 -32.76 -21.41 -0.51
CA ILE A 672 -31.78 -22.23 -1.24
C ILE A 672 -32.21 -22.30 -2.70
N ASP A 673 -31.34 -21.81 -3.61
CA ASP A 673 -31.66 -21.74 -5.04
C ASP A 673 -31.81 -23.14 -5.67
N ASN A 674 -30.97 -24.11 -5.26
CA ASN A 674 -31.00 -25.46 -5.81
C ASN A 674 -30.70 -26.52 -4.76
N ILE A 675 -31.49 -27.58 -4.74
CA ILE A 675 -31.23 -28.78 -3.97
C ILE A 675 -30.85 -29.89 -4.95
N ILE A 676 -29.61 -30.40 -4.81
CA ILE A 676 -29.04 -31.41 -5.70
C ILE A 676 -28.93 -32.72 -4.94
N VAL A 677 -29.58 -33.75 -5.48
CA VAL A 677 -29.62 -35.06 -4.84
C VAL A 677 -28.54 -35.96 -5.43
N PHE A 678 -27.74 -36.54 -4.56
CA PHE A 678 -26.69 -37.50 -4.89
C PHE A 678 -27.24 -38.92 -4.63
N ASN A 679 -27.16 -39.76 -5.66
CA ASN A 679 -27.61 -41.15 -5.61
C ASN A 679 -26.55 -42.06 -4.97
N GLU A 680 -26.99 -43.22 -4.48
CA GLU A 680 -26.09 -44.31 -4.07
C GLU A 680 -25.25 -44.78 -5.27
N LEU A 681 -23.97 -45.09 -5.00
CA LEU A 681 -23.06 -45.57 -6.04
C LEU A 681 -23.38 -47.02 -6.40
N LYS A 682 -23.45 -47.34 -7.69
CA LYS A 682 -23.64 -48.70 -8.22
C LYS A 682 -22.31 -49.43 -8.25
N LYS A 683 -22.32 -50.76 -8.37
CA LYS A 683 -21.11 -51.60 -8.49
C LYS A 683 -20.20 -51.10 -9.62
N GLN A 684 -20.75 -50.78 -10.79
CA GLN A 684 -20.01 -50.23 -11.94
C GLN A 684 -19.31 -48.90 -11.64
N ASP A 685 -19.95 -48.02 -10.85
CA ASP A 685 -19.37 -46.74 -10.47
C ASP A 685 -18.15 -46.95 -9.53
N ILE A 686 -18.24 -47.96 -8.65
CA ILE A 686 -17.17 -48.33 -7.74
C ILE A 686 -15.99 -48.94 -8.49
N GLU A 687 -16.24 -49.81 -9.46
CA GLU A 687 -15.23 -50.40 -10.35
C GLU A 687 -14.45 -49.26 -11.05
N GLN A 688 -15.15 -48.37 -11.68
CA GLN A 688 -14.59 -47.21 -12.38
C GLN A 688 -13.82 -46.28 -11.46
N LEU A 689 -14.27 -46.14 -10.19
CA LEU A 689 -13.59 -45.37 -9.16
C LEU A 689 -12.22 -45.99 -8.76
N ILE A 690 -12.19 -47.29 -8.59
CA ILE A 690 -10.98 -48.07 -8.27
C ILE A 690 -9.99 -47.98 -9.45
N GLU A 691 -10.43 -48.20 -10.67
CA GLU A 691 -9.60 -48.11 -11.87
C GLU A 691 -8.96 -46.71 -12.01
N ASN A 692 -9.75 -45.65 -11.84
CA ASN A 692 -9.25 -44.29 -11.91
C ASN A 692 -8.22 -44.00 -10.81
N LYS A 693 -8.40 -44.50 -9.61
CA LYS A 693 -7.44 -44.33 -8.52
C LYS A 693 -6.13 -45.07 -8.82
N ILE A 694 -6.21 -46.31 -9.29
CA ILE A 694 -5.05 -47.10 -9.72
C ILE A 694 -4.34 -46.41 -10.88
N PHE A 695 -5.07 -45.88 -11.85
CA PHE A 695 -4.49 -45.13 -12.95
C PHE A 695 -3.73 -43.88 -12.46
N ASN A 696 -4.28 -43.16 -11.47
CA ASN A 696 -3.64 -42.00 -10.89
C ASN A 696 -2.37 -42.37 -10.11
N ILE A 697 -2.34 -43.47 -9.37
CA ILE A 697 -1.15 -44.00 -8.71
C ILE A 697 -0.08 -44.32 -9.76
N LYS A 698 -0.45 -45.04 -10.83
CA LYS A 698 0.45 -45.36 -11.93
C LYS A 698 1.07 -44.12 -12.57
N ARG A 699 0.25 -43.11 -12.85
CA ARG A 699 0.71 -41.84 -13.47
C ARG A 699 1.63 -41.03 -12.56
N LYS A 700 1.39 -41.06 -11.25
CA LYS A 700 2.10 -40.22 -10.28
C LYS A 700 3.43 -40.83 -9.84
N TYR A 701 3.48 -42.12 -9.63
CA TYR A 701 4.62 -42.80 -8.99
C TYR A 701 5.39 -43.75 -9.89
N LEU A 702 4.78 -44.26 -10.99
CA LEU A 702 5.30 -45.38 -11.78
C LEU A 702 5.60 -44.97 -13.23
N LYS A 703 6.41 -43.94 -13.46
CA LYS A 703 6.72 -43.45 -14.81
C LYS A 703 7.48 -44.48 -15.68
N GLU A 704 8.26 -45.37 -15.07
CA GLU A 704 9.12 -46.37 -15.73
C GLU A 704 8.79 -47.82 -15.36
N ILE A 705 7.72 -48.03 -14.54
CA ILE A 705 7.34 -49.34 -14.03
C ILE A 705 5.97 -49.73 -14.62
N THR A 706 5.84 -50.95 -15.09
CA THR A 706 4.59 -51.48 -15.58
C THR A 706 3.79 -52.13 -14.46
N LEU A 707 2.64 -51.55 -14.10
CA LEU A 707 1.73 -52.11 -13.11
C LEU A 707 0.60 -52.87 -13.82
N LYS A 708 0.43 -54.14 -13.46
CA LYS A 708 -0.72 -54.99 -13.85
C LYS A 708 -1.48 -55.36 -12.60
N ILE A 709 -2.79 -55.21 -12.61
CA ILE A 709 -3.70 -55.60 -11.50
C ILE A 709 -4.77 -56.51 -12.09
N ASP A 710 -4.99 -57.65 -11.46
CA ASP A 710 -5.97 -58.62 -11.88
C ASP A 710 -7.40 -58.12 -11.56
N GLU A 711 -8.38 -58.44 -12.38
CA GLU A 711 -9.81 -58.15 -12.14
C GLU A 711 -10.31 -58.76 -10.83
N ASN A 712 -9.75 -59.88 -10.38
CA ASN A 712 -10.06 -60.47 -9.11
C ASN A 712 -9.74 -59.54 -7.93
N VAL A 713 -8.63 -58.84 -7.99
CA VAL A 713 -8.22 -57.86 -6.96
C VAL A 713 -9.22 -56.70 -6.87
N ILE A 714 -9.76 -56.25 -8.01
CA ILE A 714 -10.76 -55.18 -8.05
C ILE A 714 -12.05 -55.68 -7.36
N ASN A 715 -12.46 -56.92 -7.63
CA ASN A 715 -13.64 -57.51 -7.01
C ASN A 715 -13.46 -57.72 -5.49
N GLU A 716 -12.27 -58.13 -5.04
CA GLU A 716 -11.93 -58.23 -3.61
C GLU A 716 -12.01 -56.89 -2.90
N ILE A 717 -11.52 -55.80 -3.52
CA ILE A 717 -11.64 -54.45 -2.98
C ILE A 717 -13.10 -54.01 -2.88
N ILE A 718 -13.94 -54.34 -3.86
CA ILE A 718 -15.35 -54.01 -3.86
C ILE A 718 -16.08 -54.73 -2.72
N GLU A 719 -15.80 -56.01 -2.51
CA GLU A 719 -16.38 -56.79 -1.42
C GLU A 719 -15.97 -56.30 -0.05
N GLU A 720 -14.65 -56.05 0.15
CA GLU A 720 -14.10 -55.56 1.42
C GLU A 720 -14.53 -54.13 1.75
N SER A 721 -14.77 -53.29 0.72
CA SER A 721 -15.17 -51.89 0.90
C SER A 721 -16.54 -51.74 1.58
N ASN A 722 -17.42 -52.80 1.47
CA ASN A 722 -18.81 -52.72 1.90
C ASN A 722 -19.48 -51.39 1.45
N TYR A 723 -19.31 -51.08 0.16
CA TYR A 723 -19.68 -49.80 -0.44
C TYR A 723 -21.16 -49.41 -0.25
N LYS A 724 -22.04 -50.40 -0.07
CA LYS A 724 -23.47 -50.17 0.22
C LYS A 724 -23.71 -49.50 1.58
N GLU A 725 -22.78 -49.63 2.50
CA GLU A 725 -22.88 -49.07 3.85
C GLU A 725 -22.02 -47.81 4.01
N PHE A 726 -20.79 -47.85 3.51
CA PHE A 726 -19.79 -46.79 3.72
C PHE A 726 -19.49 -45.93 2.48
N GLY A 727 -20.16 -46.23 1.34
CA GLY A 727 -19.86 -45.57 0.08
C GLY A 727 -18.41 -45.77 -0.35
N ALA A 728 -17.80 -44.77 -0.99
CA ALA A 728 -16.43 -44.83 -1.50
C ALA A 728 -15.36 -44.54 -0.42
N ARG A 729 -15.71 -44.18 0.82
CA ARG A 729 -14.70 -43.75 1.85
C ARG A 729 -13.68 -44.85 2.22
N LYS A 730 -14.12 -46.10 2.30
CA LYS A 730 -13.22 -47.24 2.64
C LYS A 730 -12.28 -47.60 1.50
N ILE A 731 -12.66 -47.34 0.25
CA ILE A 731 -11.86 -47.73 -0.92
C ILE A 731 -10.47 -47.07 -0.88
N ASP A 732 -10.39 -45.81 -0.49
CA ASP A 732 -9.10 -45.08 -0.37
C ASP A 732 -8.18 -45.76 0.65
N LYS A 733 -8.76 -46.17 1.77
CA LYS A 733 -7.98 -46.82 2.82
C LYS A 733 -7.51 -48.21 2.34
N ILE A 734 -8.39 -49.00 1.72
CA ILE A 734 -8.04 -50.33 1.21
C ILE A 734 -6.93 -50.24 0.14
N ILE A 735 -7.09 -49.32 -0.81
CA ILE A 735 -6.07 -49.11 -1.87
C ILE A 735 -4.76 -48.72 -1.27
N LYS A 736 -4.76 -47.80 -0.31
CA LYS A 736 -3.52 -47.34 0.35
C LYS A 736 -2.85 -48.47 1.16
N ASP A 737 -3.62 -49.13 2.02
CA ASP A 737 -3.10 -50.11 2.93
C ASP A 737 -2.65 -51.42 2.23
N LYS A 738 -3.35 -51.81 1.17
CA LYS A 738 -3.19 -53.11 0.52
C LYS A 738 -2.53 -53.05 -0.87
N ILE A 739 -2.72 -52.00 -1.63
CA ILE A 739 -2.13 -51.85 -2.97
C ILE A 739 -0.85 -50.98 -2.94
N GLU A 740 -0.96 -49.77 -2.37
CA GLU A 740 0.22 -48.89 -2.36
C GLU A 740 1.39 -49.50 -1.56
N ASN A 741 1.13 -50.21 -0.44
CA ASN A 741 2.17 -50.87 0.30
C ASN A 741 2.84 -52.00 -0.49
N GLN A 742 2.06 -52.86 -1.19
CA GLN A 742 2.62 -53.88 -2.09
C GLN A 742 3.46 -53.27 -3.22
N ILE A 743 3.03 -52.14 -3.77
CA ILE A 743 3.78 -51.44 -4.79
C ILE A 743 5.08 -50.87 -4.21
N ILE A 744 5.06 -50.34 -2.99
CA ILE A 744 6.24 -49.81 -2.32
C ILE A 744 7.27 -50.94 -2.05
N ASP A 745 6.81 -52.07 -1.53
CA ASP A 745 7.68 -53.22 -1.24
C ASP A 745 8.39 -53.70 -2.52
N LYS A 746 7.66 -53.88 -3.61
CA LYS A 746 8.21 -54.32 -4.90
C LYS A 746 9.13 -53.30 -5.57
N ILE A 747 8.87 -51.99 -5.34
CA ILE A 747 9.78 -50.90 -5.79
C ILE A 747 11.11 -51.02 -5.02
N ILE A 748 11.07 -51.29 -3.72
CA ILE A 748 12.27 -51.46 -2.89
C ILE A 748 13.09 -52.68 -3.38
N GLU A 749 12.41 -53.73 -3.85
CA GLU A 749 13.03 -54.92 -4.44
C GLU A 749 13.56 -54.70 -5.87
N ASN A 750 13.42 -53.47 -6.42
CA ASN A 750 13.85 -53.07 -7.78
C ASN A 750 13.16 -53.84 -8.93
N GLU A 751 11.91 -54.29 -8.73
CA GLU A 751 11.11 -54.90 -9.79
C GLU A 751 10.66 -53.87 -10.81
N LYS A 752 10.88 -54.13 -12.11
CA LYS A 752 10.43 -53.26 -13.23
C LYS A 752 8.99 -53.55 -13.67
N THR A 753 8.47 -54.71 -13.31
CA THR A 753 7.09 -55.10 -13.62
C THR A 753 6.43 -55.58 -12.30
N ILE A 754 5.42 -54.87 -11.89
CA ILE A 754 4.68 -55.17 -10.65
C ILE A 754 3.36 -55.81 -11.08
N ASP A 755 3.17 -57.08 -10.67
CA ASP A 755 1.95 -57.85 -10.93
C ASP A 755 1.25 -58.17 -9.59
N ILE A 756 0.04 -57.59 -9.39
CA ILE A 756 -0.75 -57.79 -8.19
C ILE A 756 -1.91 -58.73 -8.50
N LYS A 757 -1.86 -59.96 -7.98
CA LYS A 757 -2.84 -60.99 -8.24
C LYS A 757 -3.81 -61.19 -7.07
N GLU A 758 -3.44 -60.84 -5.86
CA GLU A 758 -4.22 -60.99 -4.64
C GLU A 758 -3.95 -59.79 -3.71
N LEU A 759 -4.96 -59.43 -2.87
CA LEU A 759 -4.77 -58.44 -1.81
C LEU A 759 -3.87 -59.01 -0.69
N SER A 760 -2.95 -58.22 -0.21
CA SER A 760 -2.14 -58.61 0.94
C SER A 760 -3.06 -58.89 2.13
N LYS A 761 -2.96 -60.07 2.73
CA LYS A 761 -3.57 -60.40 4.02
C LYS A 761 -2.76 -59.67 5.09
N ILE A 762 -3.29 -58.56 5.63
CA ILE A 762 -2.74 -57.94 6.83
C ILE A 762 -3.36 -58.59 8.06
#